data_37952b3c4fff755509ebd380f9a407b0
#
_entry.id   37952b3c4fff755509ebd380f9a407b0
#
_cell.length_a   1.000
_cell.length_b   1.000
_cell.length_c   1.000
_cell.angle_alpha   90.00
_cell.angle_beta   90.00
_cell.angle_gamma   90.00
#
_symmetry.space_group_name_H-M   'P 1'
#
loop_
_entity.id
_entity.type
_entity.pdbx_description
1 polymer ?
#
loop_
_entity_poly.entity_id
_entity_poly.type
_entity_poly.pdbx_seq_one_letter_code
_entity_poly.pdbx_strand_id
1 'polypeptide(L)'
;MTRRDLLKAAGFLAASELAAEPQTAASTDWIRTCRGLICEAYNPPFYPSFDFQPGKAVDIATQLNADSLRYPAASYWAYFPTKSGYPIHPELKGDPMRDTVELCRKAGLKTIAYVPLNHPFMDVTSKDPRYPGWRKQTADGAPMITEHYGYARYFEGCLNSPVRDVIRTLVREVLTEYPVDVMYFDGPYQGMQNAKEFCHCKHCESAYQQRFGRAVPQQTEKLSKADEVQYYNWMANEVVIAFLREIREMIRATRDVPTLYNDTSLLSKREWRNRAIPVVDGFMFEAAETAEDKLFNLQLGRSTGKTIWTYVGTHTQYNREHMKSDRTRGWFSYPVESQELLLDGATAVAGSAGLVYWGLSRFFYMPESPLSYESGRHVKEIFDLAAKHRKLLAAARPQPVAGVLVGDQTIDWFTGKHHNAKGYDNYYHGAWQVMKDLGYDAEPFLDWLMRPELLARYKLVYAPNAACLSDAQCAMLRDYVAQGGTLIATHLTSVADENGRMRPNFGLAEVTGATFLSNDPIEIPDLYLKLPGGEEIPQDPQVVRFRSTAEVLAETIDRGHREKLGPAITRHGSVIYIGSGLEAVYVETRMKRLRAYLGSLIDPVLSPHRTYELEYRSGVLPHLTASRDALLLHLIADTGNKTKKLRIREEFEPVRDVKARIRIPQGRSVRSVSLLRAGTKLNSPSKGGWLEVAVPRVLIHEAVRVDLA
;
A
#
# COMPACT_ATOMS: atom_id res chain seq x y z
N MET A 1 -7.88 30.77 24.96
CA MET A 1 -7.95 30.03 23.71
C MET A 1 -9.13 29.10 23.77
N THR A 2 -10.11 29.26 22.90
CA THR A 2 -11.33 28.45 22.92
C THR A 2 -11.10 27.11 22.21
N ARG A 3 -11.91 26.09 22.52
CA ARG A 3 -11.88 24.77 21.90
C ARG A 3 -11.96 24.84 20.35
N ARG A 4 -12.50 25.94 19.85
CA ARG A 4 -12.60 26.24 18.39
C ARG A 4 -11.27 26.71 17.78
N ASP A 5 -10.41 27.32 18.58
CA ASP A 5 -9.10 27.81 18.14
C ASP A 5 -8.07 26.67 18.08
N LEU A 6 -8.18 25.69 18.97
CA LEU A 6 -7.36 24.46 18.98
C LEU A 6 -7.70 23.53 17.80
N LEU A 7 -8.97 23.45 17.41
CA LEU A 7 -9.40 22.65 16.25
C LEU A 7 -8.98 23.31 14.91
N LYS A 8 -8.97 24.65 14.84
CA LYS A 8 -8.46 25.38 13.69
C LYS A 8 -6.93 25.24 13.56
N ALA A 9 -6.19 25.25 14.66
CA ALA A 9 -4.75 25.07 14.65
C ALA A 9 -4.34 23.64 14.23
N ALA A 10 -5.08 22.62 14.64
CA ALA A 10 -4.82 21.24 14.25
C ALA A 10 -5.17 20.94 12.77
N GLY A 11 -6.18 21.61 12.20
CA GLY A 11 -6.55 21.46 10.80
C GLY A 11 -5.67 22.25 9.83
N PHE A 12 -5.09 23.38 10.27
CA PHE A 12 -4.26 24.25 9.41
C PHE A 12 -2.78 23.84 9.38
N LEU A 13 -2.26 23.17 10.41
CA LEU A 13 -0.88 22.69 10.43
C LEU A 13 -0.65 21.47 9.52
N ALA A 14 -1.69 20.70 9.21
CA ALA A 14 -1.57 19.57 8.31
C ALA A 14 -1.51 19.95 6.81
N ALA A 15 -2.01 21.11 6.43
CA ALA A 15 -2.10 21.51 5.03
C ALA A 15 -0.88 22.31 4.51
N SER A 16 -0.09 22.91 5.39
CA SER A 16 1.04 23.78 4.98
C SER A 16 2.41 23.09 4.90
N GLU A 17 2.56 21.89 5.47
CA GLU A 17 3.85 21.16 5.48
C GLU A 17 4.01 20.10 4.38
N LEU A 18 3.02 19.92 3.52
CA LEU A 18 3.08 18.92 2.41
C LEU A 18 3.69 19.48 1.10
N ALA A 19 4.25 20.66 1.11
CA ALA A 19 5.18 21.07 0.05
C ALA A 19 6.44 20.23 0.20
N ALA A 20 6.60 19.21 -0.64
CA ALA A 20 7.81 18.42 -0.71
C ALA A 20 8.99 19.39 -0.95
N GLU A 21 9.83 19.60 0.08
CA GLU A 21 11.10 20.24 -0.13
C GLU A 21 11.86 19.53 -1.25
N PRO A 22 12.52 20.24 -2.17
CA PRO A 22 13.29 19.64 -3.23
C PRO A 22 14.45 18.86 -2.61
N GLN A 23 14.34 17.53 -2.57
CA GLN A 23 15.47 16.66 -2.27
C GLN A 23 16.56 16.92 -3.32
N THR A 24 17.80 17.14 -2.89
CA THR A 24 18.96 17.32 -3.76
C THR A 24 19.07 16.17 -4.76
N ALA A 25 18.98 16.46 -6.04
CA ALA A 25 18.67 15.52 -7.12
C ALA A 25 19.72 14.41 -7.37
N ALA A 26 20.93 14.50 -6.84
CA ALA A 26 22.02 13.57 -7.21
C ALA A 26 22.13 12.29 -6.37
N SER A 27 21.47 12.20 -5.20
CA SER A 27 21.60 11.03 -4.31
C SER A 27 20.37 10.11 -4.23
N THR A 28 19.25 10.46 -4.88
CA THR A 28 17.94 9.79 -4.66
C THR A 28 17.58 8.72 -5.69
N ASP A 29 18.26 8.61 -6.81
CA ASP A 29 17.90 7.66 -7.89
C ASP A 29 18.04 6.21 -7.44
N TRP A 30 19.07 5.89 -6.63
CA TRP A 30 19.28 4.53 -6.16
C TRP A 30 18.18 4.09 -5.20
N ILE A 31 17.73 4.98 -4.33
CA ILE A 31 16.70 4.62 -3.34
C ILE A 31 15.33 4.33 -4.00
N ARG A 32 15.04 4.99 -5.13
CA ARG A 32 13.82 4.75 -5.90
C ARG A 32 13.84 3.44 -6.67
N THR A 33 15.03 2.98 -7.04
CA THR A 33 15.25 1.76 -7.84
C THR A 33 16.12 0.76 -7.08
N CYS A 34 16.02 0.78 -5.75
CA CYS A 34 16.72 -0.11 -4.84
C CYS A 34 16.56 -1.57 -5.28
N ARG A 35 17.64 -2.33 -5.19
CA ARG A 35 17.67 -3.79 -5.34
C ARG A 35 18.25 -4.36 -4.04
N GLY A 36 17.39 -4.39 -3.03
CA GLY A 36 17.79 -4.75 -1.67
C GLY A 36 17.69 -6.24 -1.41
N LEU A 37 18.64 -6.73 -0.63
CA LEU A 37 18.58 -8.05 -0.03
C LEU A 37 18.37 -7.91 1.48
N ILE A 38 17.45 -8.68 2.05
CA ILE A 38 17.11 -8.61 3.47
C ILE A 38 17.75 -9.75 4.24
N CYS A 39 18.47 -9.41 5.30
CA CYS A 39 18.73 -10.31 6.42
C CYS A 39 17.51 -10.23 7.36
N GLU A 40 16.83 -11.35 7.56
CA GLU A 40 15.70 -11.42 8.49
C GLU A 40 16.19 -11.28 9.93
N ALA A 41 15.39 -10.55 10.71
CA ALA A 41 15.67 -10.28 12.11
C ALA A 41 15.11 -11.35 13.07
N TYR A 42 14.26 -12.24 12.59
CA TYR A 42 13.46 -13.16 13.40
C TYR A 42 13.73 -14.64 13.09
N ASN A 43 14.62 -14.91 12.15
CA ASN A 43 14.97 -16.25 11.69
C ASN A 43 16.47 -16.53 11.87
N PRO A 44 16.90 -17.78 11.80
CA PRO A 44 18.32 -18.05 11.62
C PRO A 44 18.89 -17.22 10.45
N PRO A 45 20.09 -16.71 10.54
CA PRO A 45 21.12 -17.01 11.56
C PRO A 45 20.99 -16.23 12.87
N PHE A 46 19.94 -15.46 13.10
CA PHE A 46 19.81 -14.59 14.26
C PHE A 46 19.01 -15.20 15.41
N TYR A 47 18.19 -16.20 15.16
CA TYR A 47 17.36 -16.84 16.16
C TYR A 47 17.13 -18.34 15.86
N PRO A 48 17.20 -19.22 16.84
CA PRO A 48 17.62 -19.06 18.24
C PRO A 48 19.14 -18.97 18.40
N SER A 49 19.92 -19.38 17.39
CA SER A 49 21.37 -19.31 17.37
C SER A 49 21.84 -18.13 16.50
N PHE A 50 23.07 -17.71 16.73
CA PHE A 50 23.68 -16.64 15.97
C PHE A 50 24.90 -17.16 15.20
N ASP A 51 24.72 -17.37 13.90
CA ASP A 51 25.78 -17.87 13.00
C ASP A 51 25.90 -16.99 11.74
N PHE A 52 25.86 -15.69 11.94
CA PHE A 52 25.92 -14.74 10.84
C PHE A 52 27.36 -14.50 10.38
N GLN A 53 27.59 -14.65 9.10
CA GLN A 53 28.87 -14.42 8.44
C GLN A 53 28.75 -13.24 7.46
N PRO A 54 29.24 -12.05 7.81
CA PRO A 54 29.12 -10.85 6.98
C PRO A 54 29.61 -11.03 5.55
N GLY A 55 30.76 -11.69 5.37
CA GLY A 55 31.33 -11.96 4.05
C GLY A 55 30.39 -12.76 3.13
N LYS A 56 29.80 -13.83 3.66
CA LYS A 56 28.85 -14.65 2.91
C LYS A 56 27.58 -13.89 2.52
N ALA A 57 27.07 -13.04 3.41
CA ALA A 57 25.91 -12.20 3.11
C ALA A 57 26.20 -11.22 1.95
N VAL A 58 27.37 -10.59 1.97
CA VAL A 58 27.80 -9.65 0.92
C VAL A 58 28.07 -10.38 -0.40
N ASP A 59 28.64 -11.58 -0.38
CA ASP A 59 28.85 -12.41 -1.56
C ASP A 59 27.52 -12.80 -2.21
N ILE A 60 26.54 -13.24 -1.44
CA ILE A 60 25.19 -13.54 -1.93
C ILE A 60 24.56 -12.32 -2.58
N ALA A 61 24.63 -11.16 -1.93
CA ALA A 61 24.09 -9.91 -2.47
C ALA A 61 24.74 -9.53 -3.79
N THR A 62 26.04 -9.67 -3.88
CA THR A 62 26.83 -9.39 -5.11
C THR A 62 26.46 -10.34 -6.24
N GLN A 63 26.36 -11.64 -5.96
CA GLN A 63 25.99 -12.66 -6.97
C GLN A 63 24.58 -12.42 -7.51
N LEU A 64 23.66 -11.95 -6.70
CA LEU A 64 22.29 -11.61 -7.10
C LEU A 64 22.18 -10.24 -7.78
N ASN A 65 23.27 -9.47 -7.90
CA ASN A 65 23.27 -8.09 -8.39
C ASN A 65 22.40 -7.14 -7.56
N ALA A 66 22.35 -7.36 -6.24
CA ALA A 66 21.78 -6.38 -5.32
C ALA A 66 22.64 -5.10 -5.28
N ASP A 67 22.05 -3.96 -4.91
CA ASP A 67 22.79 -2.72 -4.66
C ASP A 67 22.77 -2.32 -3.18
N SER A 68 22.02 -3.07 -2.37
CA SER A 68 21.92 -2.81 -0.94
C SER A 68 21.65 -4.09 -0.14
N LEU A 69 22.11 -4.06 1.12
CA LEU A 69 21.89 -5.10 2.11
C LEU A 69 21.24 -4.52 3.37
N ARG A 70 20.12 -5.08 3.81
CA ARG A 70 19.49 -4.70 5.08
C ARG A 70 20.05 -5.56 6.19
N TYR A 71 20.72 -4.90 7.14
CA TYR A 71 21.19 -5.52 8.37
C TYR A 71 20.19 -5.22 9.51
N PRO A 72 19.77 -6.23 10.29
CA PRO A 72 18.94 -6.01 11.47
C PRO A 72 19.83 -5.54 12.64
N ALA A 73 19.90 -4.24 12.88
CA ALA A 73 20.58 -3.72 14.04
C ALA A 73 19.95 -4.24 15.35
N ALA A 74 18.62 -4.32 15.35
CA ALA A 74 17.87 -4.91 16.47
C ALA A 74 16.61 -5.64 15.99
N SER A 75 16.16 -6.59 16.81
CA SER A 75 14.85 -7.23 16.78
C SER A 75 14.50 -7.68 18.20
N TYR A 76 14.43 -8.98 18.52
CA TYR A 76 14.34 -9.45 19.90
C TYR A 76 15.59 -9.12 20.71
N TRP A 77 16.72 -9.03 20.07
CA TRP A 77 18.01 -8.61 20.58
C TRP A 77 18.62 -7.56 19.68
N ALA A 78 19.58 -6.83 20.19
CA ALA A 78 20.54 -6.12 19.36
C ALA A 78 21.57 -7.11 18.81
N TYR A 79 21.93 -6.95 17.54
CA TYR A 79 22.92 -7.78 16.85
C TYR A 79 24.23 -7.01 16.62
N PHE A 80 24.55 -6.12 17.53
CA PHE A 80 25.82 -5.40 17.64
C PHE A 80 26.07 -5.03 19.11
N PRO A 81 27.30 -4.71 19.53
CA PRO A 81 27.64 -4.43 20.92
C PRO A 81 27.13 -3.05 21.37
N THR A 82 25.81 -2.89 21.51
CA THR A 82 25.17 -1.62 21.88
C THR A 82 25.35 -1.26 23.36
N LYS A 83 25.42 0.05 23.64
CA LYS A 83 25.42 0.64 24.98
C LYS A 83 24.04 1.23 25.34
N SER A 84 23.04 1.12 24.48
CA SER A 84 21.72 1.73 24.68
C SER A 84 20.90 1.12 25.83
N GLY A 85 21.29 -0.02 26.34
CA GLY A 85 20.49 -0.83 27.27
C GLY A 85 19.51 -1.75 26.58
N TYR A 86 19.53 -1.83 25.25
CA TYR A 86 18.80 -2.86 24.51
C TYR A 86 19.46 -4.23 24.74
N PRO A 87 18.70 -5.32 24.95
CA PRO A 87 19.27 -6.64 25.17
C PRO A 87 20.12 -7.07 23.98
N ILE A 88 21.38 -7.45 24.25
CA ILE A 88 22.31 -7.96 23.23
C ILE A 88 22.10 -9.46 23.09
N HIS A 89 22.19 -9.98 21.85
CA HIS A 89 22.11 -11.43 21.62
C HIS A 89 23.20 -12.18 22.42
N PRO A 90 22.80 -13.21 23.18
CA PRO A 90 23.73 -13.86 24.12
C PRO A 90 24.94 -14.54 23.45
N GLU A 91 24.81 -14.94 22.20
CA GLU A 91 25.88 -15.56 21.41
C GLU A 91 26.62 -14.56 20.49
N LEU A 92 26.35 -13.26 20.63
CA LEU A 92 27.01 -12.24 19.80
C LEU A 92 28.55 -12.27 20.07
N LYS A 93 29.32 -12.35 18.99
CA LYS A 93 30.76 -12.27 19.00
C LYS A 93 31.23 -11.11 18.13
N GLY A 94 32.07 -10.25 18.68
CA GLY A 94 32.59 -9.10 17.95
C GLY A 94 31.53 -8.08 17.58
N ASP A 95 31.65 -7.48 16.40
CA ASP A 95 30.74 -6.47 15.86
C ASP A 95 30.39 -6.81 14.42
N PRO A 96 29.48 -7.79 14.19
CA PRO A 96 29.11 -8.21 12.84
C PRO A 96 28.37 -7.12 12.04
N MET A 97 27.81 -6.12 12.71
CA MET A 97 27.23 -4.95 12.03
C MET A 97 28.33 -4.11 11.38
N ARG A 98 29.41 -3.83 12.11
CA ARG A 98 30.56 -3.09 11.59
C ARG A 98 31.20 -3.82 10.41
N ASP A 99 31.45 -5.12 10.58
CA ASP A 99 32.02 -5.95 9.51
C ASP A 99 31.14 -5.94 8.27
N THR A 100 29.82 -6.04 8.42
CA THR A 100 28.85 -5.98 7.31
C THR A 100 28.90 -4.63 6.61
N VAL A 101 28.87 -3.53 7.34
CA VAL A 101 28.90 -2.17 6.77
C VAL A 101 30.20 -1.93 6.00
N GLU A 102 31.35 -2.36 6.56
CA GLU A 102 32.65 -2.22 5.90
C GLU A 102 32.76 -3.07 4.62
N LEU A 103 32.30 -4.31 4.67
CA LEU A 103 32.29 -5.20 3.49
C LEU A 103 31.33 -4.72 2.43
N CYS A 104 30.12 -4.27 2.78
CA CYS A 104 29.20 -3.64 1.85
C CYS A 104 29.84 -2.44 1.16
N ARG A 105 30.51 -1.56 1.93
CA ARG A 105 31.18 -0.40 1.37
C ARG A 105 32.29 -0.77 0.40
N LYS A 106 33.10 -1.81 0.73
CA LYS A 106 34.16 -2.33 -0.16
C LYS A 106 33.58 -2.92 -1.46
N ALA A 107 32.42 -3.58 -1.36
CA ALA A 107 31.69 -4.15 -2.50
C ALA A 107 30.83 -3.13 -3.28
N GLY A 108 30.78 -1.86 -2.86
CA GLY A 108 29.94 -0.83 -3.48
C GLY A 108 28.43 -0.96 -3.17
N LEU A 109 28.08 -1.76 -2.17
CA LEU A 109 26.71 -1.93 -1.69
C LEU A 109 26.34 -0.85 -0.66
N LYS A 110 25.09 -0.47 -0.64
CA LYS A 110 24.47 0.37 0.38
C LYS A 110 24.04 -0.47 1.59
N THR A 111 24.11 0.10 2.77
CA THR A 111 23.68 -0.58 4.00
C THR A 111 22.42 0.06 4.56
N ILE A 112 21.42 -0.77 4.80
CA ILE A 112 20.13 -0.39 5.41
C ILE A 112 20.11 -0.94 6.83
N ALA A 113 19.98 -0.07 7.84
CA ALA A 113 19.85 -0.49 9.22
C ALA A 113 18.38 -0.64 9.60
N TYR A 114 18.00 -1.84 10.02
CA TYR A 114 16.66 -2.15 10.50
C TYR A 114 16.58 -2.01 12.02
N VAL A 115 15.56 -1.31 12.51
CA VAL A 115 15.25 -1.18 13.95
C VAL A 115 13.73 -1.25 14.14
N PRO A 116 13.23 -2.16 14.99
CA PRO A 116 11.81 -2.17 15.35
C PRO A 116 11.51 -1.09 16.41
N LEU A 117 10.46 -0.31 16.17
CA LEU A 117 10.04 0.74 17.12
C LEU A 117 9.15 0.24 18.27
N ASN A 118 8.69 -1.00 18.21
CA ASN A 118 7.89 -1.61 19.28
C ASN A 118 8.71 -2.28 20.38
N HIS A 119 10.02 -2.36 20.20
CA HIS A 119 10.93 -3.09 21.09
C HIS A 119 10.35 -4.45 21.52
N PRO A 120 10.32 -5.44 20.64
CA PRO A 120 9.90 -6.79 21.00
C PRO A 120 10.96 -7.39 21.93
N PHE A 121 10.59 -7.85 23.10
CA PHE A 121 11.52 -8.51 24.00
C PHE A 121 10.94 -9.80 24.56
N MET A 122 11.74 -10.83 24.58
CA MET A 122 11.38 -12.12 25.10
C MET A 122 11.60 -12.17 26.63
N ASP A 123 10.86 -13.00 27.34
CA ASP A 123 11.07 -13.20 28.76
C ASP A 123 12.53 -13.59 29.09
N VAL A 124 13.12 -14.41 28.22
CA VAL A 124 14.49 -14.87 28.39
C VAL A 124 15.55 -13.78 28.12
N THR A 125 15.20 -12.73 27.39
CA THR A 125 16.12 -11.62 27.05
C THR A 125 16.07 -10.49 28.06
N SER A 126 14.94 -10.33 28.74
CA SER A 126 14.75 -9.24 29.70
C SER A 126 14.95 -9.69 31.12
N LYS A 127 16.19 -9.85 31.49
CA LYS A 127 16.59 -9.98 32.92
C LYS A 127 16.62 -8.63 33.64
N ASP A 128 16.51 -7.52 32.91
CA ASP A 128 16.48 -6.19 33.46
C ASP A 128 15.14 -5.95 34.18
N PRO A 129 15.16 -5.63 35.48
CA PRO A 129 13.93 -5.46 36.28
C PRO A 129 13.03 -4.30 35.82
N ARG A 130 13.52 -3.42 34.96
CA ARG A 130 12.74 -2.28 34.42
C ARG A 130 11.72 -2.72 33.40
N TYR A 131 12.02 -3.72 32.56
CA TYR A 131 11.18 -4.14 31.45
C TYR A 131 9.77 -4.60 31.83
N PRO A 132 9.53 -5.36 32.93
CA PRO A 132 8.17 -5.70 33.32
C PRO A 132 7.24 -4.50 33.49
N GLY A 133 7.76 -3.36 33.99
CA GLY A 133 7.00 -2.12 34.14
C GLY A 133 6.77 -1.35 32.82
N TRP A 134 7.43 -1.75 31.75
CA TRP A 134 7.35 -1.10 30.44
C TRP A 134 6.53 -1.87 29.41
N ARG A 135 6.03 -3.05 29.78
CA ARG A 135 5.21 -3.91 28.91
C ARG A 135 3.83 -3.29 28.69
N LYS A 136 3.26 -3.55 27.52
CA LYS A 136 1.83 -3.38 27.31
C LYS A 136 1.06 -4.32 28.24
N GLN A 137 -0.07 -3.86 28.74
CA GLN A 137 -0.90 -4.61 29.68
C GLN A 137 -2.37 -4.56 29.28
N THR A 138 -3.07 -5.64 29.52
CA THR A 138 -4.53 -5.74 29.42
C THR A 138 -5.21 -4.99 30.59
N ALA A 139 -6.53 -4.86 30.54
CA ALA A 139 -7.31 -4.15 31.56
C ALA A 139 -7.23 -4.81 32.96
N ASP A 140 -6.98 -6.11 33.04
CA ASP A 140 -6.75 -6.85 34.29
C ASP A 140 -5.29 -6.84 34.76
N GLY A 141 -4.42 -6.11 34.04
CA GLY A 141 -3.01 -5.94 34.37
C GLY A 141 -2.10 -7.07 33.87
N ALA A 142 -2.63 -8.05 33.16
CA ALA A 142 -1.80 -9.09 32.56
C ALA A 142 -0.94 -8.53 31.41
N PRO A 143 0.30 -9.02 31.22
CA PRO A 143 1.13 -8.57 30.11
C PRO A 143 0.56 -9.06 28.77
N MET A 144 0.52 -8.18 27.79
CA MET A 144 0.18 -8.57 26.41
C MET A 144 1.32 -9.35 25.78
N ILE A 145 0.99 -10.53 25.30
CA ILE A 145 1.92 -11.46 24.67
C ILE A 145 1.58 -11.58 23.19
N THR A 146 2.58 -11.42 22.35
CA THR A 146 2.47 -11.68 20.91
C THR A 146 3.19 -12.97 20.57
N GLU A 147 2.51 -13.87 19.90
CA GLU A 147 3.11 -15.05 19.29
C GLU A 147 3.39 -14.73 17.82
N HIS A 148 4.66 -14.78 17.48
CA HIS A 148 5.12 -14.44 16.15
C HIS A 148 5.75 -15.66 15.48
N TYR A 149 5.30 -15.96 14.26
CA TYR A 149 5.81 -17.06 13.45
C TYR A 149 5.73 -18.45 14.11
N GLY A 150 4.89 -18.58 15.13
CA GLY A 150 4.65 -19.87 15.79
C GLY A 150 5.78 -20.41 16.68
N TYR A 151 6.90 -19.70 16.79
CA TYR A 151 8.03 -20.11 17.64
C TYR A 151 8.57 -19.00 18.54
N ALA A 152 8.22 -17.77 18.28
CA ALA A 152 8.64 -16.65 19.12
C ALA A 152 7.46 -16.12 19.93
N ARG A 153 7.60 -16.16 21.24
CA ARG A 153 6.70 -15.53 22.20
C ARG A 153 7.39 -14.32 22.78
N TYR A 154 6.83 -13.14 22.64
CA TYR A 154 7.43 -11.92 23.12
C TYR A 154 6.42 -10.94 23.68
N PHE A 155 6.92 -10.03 24.50
CA PHE A 155 6.20 -8.87 24.99
C PHE A 155 6.55 -7.66 24.14
N GLU A 156 5.64 -6.76 23.98
CA GLU A 156 5.89 -5.47 23.36
C GLU A 156 6.06 -4.38 24.41
N GLY A 157 7.07 -3.54 24.24
CA GLY A 157 7.26 -2.33 25.02
C GLY A 157 6.17 -1.30 24.69
N CYS A 158 5.66 -0.63 25.70
CA CYS A 158 4.70 0.46 25.52
C CYS A 158 5.44 1.77 25.22
N LEU A 159 5.14 2.43 24.10
CA LEU A 159 5.78 3.70 23.74
C LEU A 159 5.43 4.88 24.67
N ASN A 160 4.43 4.76 25.52
CA ASN A 160 4.21 5.73 26.60
C ASN A 160 5.14 5.52 27.80
N SER A 161 5.89 4.41 27.83
CA SER A 161 6.87 4.07 28.86
C SER A 161 8.29 4.54 28.50
N PRO A 162 9.24 4.53 29.46
CA PRO A 162 10.63 4.85 29.16
C PRO A 162 11.36 3.94 28.17
N VAL A 163 10.72 2.87 27.67
CA VAL A 163 11.29 2.02 26.60
C VAL A 163 11.64 2.84 25.35
N ARG A 164 10.92 3.93 25.11
CA ARG A 164 11.21 4.84 23.99
C ARG A 164 12.61 5.46 24.07
N ASP A 165 13.13 5.67 25.29
CA ASP A 165 14.47 6.23 25.50
C ASP A 165 15.56 5.24 25.10
N VAL A 166 15.33 3.95 25.36
CA VAL A 166 16.22 2.87 24.92
C VAL A 166 16.26 2.81 23.38
N ILE A 167 15.09 2.86 22.73
CA ILE A 167 14.99 2.85 21.26
C ILE A 167 15.70 4.08 20.67
N ARG A 168 15.44 5.27 21.21
CA ARG A 168 16.06 6.52 20.76
C ARG A 168 17.58 6.46 20.88
N THR A 169 18.09 5.94 22.01
CA THR A 169 19.52 5.80 22.23
C THR A 169 20.15 4.81 21.26
N LEU A 170 19.48 3.67 21.02
CA LEU A 170 19.91 2.67 20.03
C LEU A 170 20.01 3.28 18.61
N VAL A 171 18.96 3.99 18.17
CA VAL A 171 18.94 4.62 16.85
C VAL A 171 20.08 5.65 16.71
N ARG A 172 20.30 6.47 17.75
CA ARG A 172 21.41 7.44 17.77
C ARG A 172 22.75 6.74 17.66
N GLU A 173 22.96 5.67 18.42
CA GLU A 173 24.20 4.89 18.41
C GLU A 173 24.47 4.30 17.02
N VAL A 174 23.46 3.70 16.39
CA VAL A 174 23.57 3.21 15.01
C VAL A 174 24.01 4.32 14.05
N LEU A 175 23.43 5.50 14.16
CA LEU A 175 23.77 6.62 13.29
C LEU A 175 25.17 7.18 13.50
N THR A 176 25.65 7.20 14.77
CA THR A 176 26.95 7.79 15.11
C THR A 176 28.11 6.82 14.87
N GLU A 177 27.89 5.53 15.15
CA GLU A 177 28.94 4.54 15.12
C GLU A 177 29.07 3.82 13.76
N TYR A 178 28.00 3.80 12.94
CA TYR A 178 27.96 3.05 11.68
C TYR A 178 27.55 3.94 10.51
N PRO A 179 28.31 3.96 9.40
CA PRO A 179 27.99 4.74 8.21
C PRO A 179 26.90 4.10 7.34
N VAL A 180 25.74 3.81 7.94
CA VAL A 180 24.58 3.25 7.23
C VAL A 180 23.98 4.29 6.26
N ASP A 181 23.39 3.84 5.15
CA ASP A 181 22.84 4.71 4.12
C ASP A 181 21.34 4.99 4.30
N VAL A 182 20.61 4.13 5.01
CA VAL A 182 19.17 4.25 5.28
C VAL A 182 18.86 3.72 6.67
N MET A 183 17.98 4.41 7.38
CA MET A 183 17.30 3.87 8.57
C MET A 183 15.95 3.29 8.13
N TYR A 184 15.71 2.05 8.52
CA TYR A 184 14.49 1.34 8.19
C TYR A 184 13.79 0.90 9.48
N PHE A 185 12.55 1.35 9.66
CA PHE A 185 11.77 1.10 10.86
C PHE A 185 10.63 0.13 10.62
N ASP A 186 10.33 -0.66 11.64
CA ASP A 186 9.20 -1.58 11.68
C ASP A 186 8.41 -1.41 12.99
N GLY A 187 7.11 -1.70 12.96
CA GLY A 187 6.27 -1.41 14.11
C GLY A 187 6.15 0.11 14.38
N PRO A 188 5.66 0.52 15.52
CA PRO A 188 5.10 -0.29 16.56
C PRO A 188 3.72 -0.83 16.18
N TYR A 189 3.44 -2.04 16.59
CA TYR A 189 2.14 -2.65 16.42
C TYR A 189 1.22 -2.38 17.61
N GLN A 190 1.29 -1.19 18.18
CA GLN A 190 0.52 -0.82 19.37
C GLN A 190 -0.98 -0.81 19.05
N GLY A 191 -1.69 -1.80 19.57
CA GLY A 191 -3.13 -1.94 19.42
C GLY A 191 -3.61 -2.59 18.14
N MET A 192 -2.73 -3.06 17.24
CA MET A 192 -3.09 -3.34 15.85
C MET A 192 -3.17 -4.81 15.45
N GLN A 193 -2.21 -5.64 15.80
CA GLN A 193 -2.23 -7.05 15.37
C GLN A 193 -3.12 -7.92 16.24
N ASN A 194 -3.23 -7.58 17.51
CA ASN A 194 -4.17 -8.17 18.45
C ASN A 194 -5.16 -7.09 18.87
N ALA A 195 -5.83 -6.50 17.91
CA ALA A 195 -6.79 -5.40 18.09
C ALA A 195 -7.94 -5.70 19.09
N LYS A 196 -7.79 -6.74 19.88
CA LYS A 196 -8.73 -7.10 20.92
C LYS A 196 -8.52 -6.31 22.19
N GLU A 197 -7.36 -5.65 22.39
CA GLU A 197 -7.07 -5.06 23.70
C GLU A 197 -6.30 -3.75 23.60
N PHE A 198 -6.87 -2.70 24.20
CA PHE A 198 -6.20 -1.44 24.42
C PHE A 198 -5.12 -1.60 25.50
N CYS A 199 -4.07 -0.79 25.45
CA CYS A 199 -3.02 -0.87 26.45
C CYS A 199 -3.44 -0.12 27.74
N HIS A 200 -3.57 -0.86 28.82
CA HIS A 200 -3.91 -0.38 30.16
C HIS A 200 -2.72 -0.27 31.11
N CYS A 201 -1.48 -0.30 30.61
CA CYS A 201 -0.33 -0.09 31.49
C CYS A 201 -0.41 1.28 32.18
N LYS A 202 0.22 1.42 33.34
CA LYS A 202 0.20 2.66 34.14
C LYS A 202 0.57 3.92 33.33
N HIS A 203 1.40 3.79 32.32
CA HIS A 203 1.84 4.91 31.46
C HIS A 203 0.72 5.33 30.49
N CYS A 204 0.00 4.37 29.89
CA CYS A 204 -1.14 4.66 29.03
C CYS A 204 -2.30 5.23 29.85
N GLU A 205 -2.62 4.63 30.99
CA GLU A 205 -3.69 5.15 31.88
C GLU A 205 -3.44 6.60 32.30
N SER A 206 -2.20 6.89 32.74
CA SER A 206 -1.80 8.24 33.13
C SER A 206 -1.89 9.24 31.97
N ALA A 207 -1.35 8.88 30.79
CA ALA A 207 -1.35 9.76 29.62
C ALA A 207 -2.77 10.00 29.08
N TYR A 208 -3.61 8.96 29.05
CA TYR A 208 -4.99 9.06 28.59
C TYR A 208 -5.85 9.88 29.55
N GLN A 209 -5.69 9.65 30.88
CA GLN A 209 -6.36 10.45 31.92
C GLN A 209 -5.96 11.92 31.81
N GLN A 210 -4.68 12.22 31.63
CA GLN A 210 -4.21 13.60 31.44
C GLN A 210 -4.80 14.25 30.18
N ARG A 211 -4.95 13.49 29.12
CA ARG A 211 -5.40 13.99 27.80
C ARG A 211 -6.92 14.16 27.74
N PHE A 212 -7.70 13.24 28.29
CA PHE A 212 -9.15 13.14 28.12
C PHE A 212 -9.95 13.25 29.42
N GLY A 213 -9.30 13.34 30.59
CA GLY A 213 -9.94 13.43 31.88
C GLY A 213 -10.59 12.12 32.35
N ARG A 214 -10.31 11.01 31.72
CA ARG A 214 -10.88 9.68 32.00
C ARG A 214 -9.89 8.56 31.77
N ALA A 215 -10.17 7.39 32.35
CA ALA A 215 -9.37 6.17 32.12
C ALA A 215 -9.46 5.68 30.66
N VAL A 216 -8.52 4.86 30.26
CA VAL A 216 -8.57 4.13 28.97
C VAL A 216 -9.85 3.30 28.93
N PRO A 217 -10.67 3.39 27.87
CA PRO A 217 -11.91 2.62 27.79
C PRO A 217 -11.63 1.13 27.69
N GLN A 218 -12.45 0.32 28.36
CA GLN A 218 -12.37 -1.13 28.29
C GLN A 218 -12.99 -1.64 26.98
N GLN A 219 -12.33 -2.55 26.31
CA GLN A 219 -12.84 -3.20 25.11
C GLN A 219 -13.83 -4.31 25.44
N THR A 220 -15.03 -3.90 25.72
CA THR A 220 -16.18 -4.79 25.92
C THR A 220 -17.11 -4.73 24.70
N GLU A 221 -18.11 -5.61 24.65
CA GLU A 221 -19.17 -5.53 23.63
C GLU A 221 -19.93 -4.21 23.63
N LYS A 222 -19.87 -3.48 24.75
CA LYS A 222 -20.52 -2.17 24.94
C LYS A 222 -19.65 -0.98 24.55
N LEU A 223 -18.40 -1.22 24.09
CA LEU A 223 -17.53 -0.14 23.67
C LEU A 223 -18.16 0.63 22.51
N SER A 224 -18.33 1.94 22.68
CA SER A 224 -18.85 2.78 21.60
C SER A 224 -17.83 2.93 20.47
N LYS A 225 -18.31 3.05 19.23
CA LYS A 225 -17.43 3.32 18.07
C LYS A 225 -16.63 4.61 18.26
N ALA A 226 -17.23 5.62 18.89
CA ALA A 226 -16.55 6.88 19.16
C ALA A 226 -15.38 6.71 20.15
N ASP A 227 -15.52 5.90 21.18
CA ASP A 227 -14.43 5.61 22.13
C ASP A 227 -13.33 4.79 21.49
N GLU A 228 -13.70 3.84 20.64
CA GLU A 228 -12.75 3.03 19.86
C GLU A 228 -11.91 3.93 18.95
N VAL A 229 -12.55 4.74 18.13
CA VAL A 229 -11.88 5.67 17.22
C VAL A 229 -11.06 6.71 17.97
N GLN A 230 -11.54 7.22 19.10
CA GLN A 230 -10.79 8.17 19.94
C GLN A 230 -9.51 7.56 20.46
N TYR A 231 -9.55 6.31 20.96
CA TYR A 231 -8.35 5.62 21.46
C TYR A 231 -7.33 5.41 20.34
N TYR A 232 -7.75 4.87 19.20
CA TYR A 232 -6.84 4.63 18.08
C TYR A 232 -6.23 5.90 17.51
N ASN A 233 -7.03 6.96 17.36
CA ASN A 233 -6.52 8.26 16.90
C ASN A 233 -5.53 8.89 17.88
N TRP A 234 -5.77 8.77 19.18
CA TRP A 234 -4.82 9.21 20.20
C TRP A 234 -3.52 8.41 20.12
N MET A 235 -3.63 7.08 20.11
CA MET A 235 -2.46 6.20 20.03
C MET A 235 -1.67 6.46 18.76
N ALA A 236 -2.36 6.60 17.62
CA ALA A 236 -1.72 6.89 16.35
C ALA A 236 -0.97 8.23 16.35
N ASN A 237 -1.66 9.32 16.68
CA ASN A 237 -1.13 10.66 16.48
C ASN A 237 -0.21 11.14 17.60
N GLU A 238 -0.65 10.94 18.85
CA GLU A 238 -0.01 11.55 20.02
C GLU A 238 1.03 10.62 20.66
N VAL A 239 1.04 9.34 20.29
CA VAL A 239 2.04 8.39 20.79
C VAL A 239 2.98 7.92 19.67
N VAL A 240 2.43 7.24 18.66
CA VAL A 240 3.25 6.60 17.62
C VAL A 240 3.87 7.61 16.67
N ILE A 241 3.05 8.46 16.06
CA ILE A 241 3.54 9.45 15.07
C ILE A 241 4.38 10.54 15.74
N ALA A 242 4.02 10.95 16.95
CA ALA A 242 4.85 11.89 17.71
C ALA A 242 6.25 11.31 17.97
N PHE A 243 6.32 10.04 18.37
CA PHE A 243 7.61 9.37 18.56
C PHE A 243 8.38 9.18 17.25
N LEU A 244 7.71 8.79 16.17
CA LEU A 244 8.34 8.68 14.86
C LEU A 244 8.91 10.02 14.38
N ARG A 245 8.19 11.12 14.62
CA ARG A 245 8.67 12.48 14.32
C ARG A 245 9.91 12.83 15.15
N GLU A 246 9.88 12.57 16.45
CA GLU A 246 11.05 12.76 17.33
C GLU A 246 12.28 11.99 16.82
N ILE A 247 12.11 10.72 16.43
CA ILE A 247 13.17 9.90 15.85
C ILE A 247 13.67 10.51 14.53
N ARG A 248 12.77 10.94 13.65
CA ARG A 248 13.15 11.54 12.35
C ARG A 248 13.92 12.87 12.52
N GLU A 249 13.49 13.72 13.44
CA GLU A 249 14.19 14.96 13.80
C GLU A 249 15.60 14.67 14.36
N MET A 250 15.72 13.68 15.24
CA MET A 250 17.01 13.24 15.75
C MET A 250 17.93 12.70 14.63
N ILE A 251 17.39 11.92 13.68
CA ILE A 251 18.16 11.43 12.53
C ILE A 251 18.68 12.62 11.70
N ARG A 252 17.84 13.59 11.37
CA ARG A 252 18.22 14.79 10.62
C ARG A 252 19.32 15.59 11.35
N ALA A 253 19.21 15.74 12.66
CA ALA A 253 20.18 16.47 13.47
C ALA A 253 21.50 15.74 13.65
N THR A 254 21.51 14.40 13.63
CA THR A 254 22.72 13.59 13.84
C THR A 254 23.45 13.31 12.53
N ARG A 255 22.74 12.74 11.58
CA ARG A 255 23.21 12.48 10.20
C ARG A 255 21.99 12.24 9.33
N ASP A 256 21.69 13.18 8.44
CA ASP A 256 20.47 13.12 7.61
C ASP A 256 20.56 12.00 6.58
N VAL A 257 20.04 10.83 6.95
CA VAL A 257 19.85 9.68 6.06
C VAL A 257 18.36 9.45 5.84
N PRO A 258 17.96 8.92 4.68
CA PRO A 258 16.58 8.58 4.41
C PRO A 258 16.00 7.62 5.45
N THR A 259 14.73 7.82 5.78
CA THR A 259 13.98 7.02 6.74
C THR A 259 12.84 6.33 6.02
N LEU A 260 12.87 5.00 5.98
CA LEU A 260 11.80 4.19 5.43
C LEU A 260 11.05 3.46 6.54
N TYR A 261 9.79 3.20 6.27
CA TYR A 261 8.89 2.62 7.25
C TYR A 261 8.20 1.38 6.69
N ASN A 262 8.18 0.30 7.47
CA ASN A 262 7.56 -0.95 7.05
C ASN A 262 6.05 -0.88 7.08
N ASP A 263 5.41 -1.34 6.02
CA ASP A 263 3.97 -1.41 5.89
C ASP A 263 3.56 -2.59 5.00
N THR A 264 2.38 -3.16 5.22
CA THR A 264 1.82 -4.13 4.27
C THR A 264 1.19 -3.39 3.09
N SER A 265 0.44 -2.35 3.38
CA SER A 265 -0.07 -1.34 2.46
C SER A 265 -0.54 -0.13 3.28
N LEU A 266 -0.77 1.03 2.65
CA LEU A 266 -1.34 2.20 3.36
C LEU A 266 -2.76 1.95 3.90
N LEU A 267 -3.40 0.84 3.52
CA LEU A 267 -4.75 0.48 3.92
C LEU A 267 -4.81 -0.65 4.96
N SER A 268 -3.67 -1.29 5.22
CA SER A 268 -3.56 -2.24 6.30
C SER A 268 -3.09 -1.54 7.57
N LYS A 269 -3.68 -1.82 8.72
CA LYS A 269 -3.27 -1.22 10.00
C LYS A 269 -3.24 0.31 9.95
N ARG A 270 -4.35 0.90 9.63
CA ARG A 270 -4.51 2.29 9.20
C ARG A 270 -4.34 3.35 10.27
N GLU A 271 -4.49 3.00 11.52
CA GLU A 271 -4.66 3.93 12.63
C GLU A 271 -3.57 4.99 12.71
N TRP A 272 -2.39 4.70 12.19
CA TRP A 272 -1.25 5.61 12.26
C TRP A 272 -0.42 5.71 10.97
N ARG A 273 -0.52 4.78 10.05
CA ARG A 273 0.38 4.71 8.90
C ARG A 273 0.21 5.83 7.91
N ASN A 274 -1.02 6.17 7.58
CA ASN A 274 -1.29 7.28 6.69
C ASN A 274 -0.75 8.60 7.27
N ARG A 275 -0.73 8.73 8.59
CA ARG A 275 -0.23 9.89 9.30
C ARG A 275 1.29 9.91 9.41
N ALA A 276 1.96 8.80 9.13
CA ALA A 276 3.41 8.73 8.98
C ALA A 276 3.89 9.35 7.66
N ILE A 277 3.01 9.49 6.65
CA ILE A 277 3.39 10.02 5.32
C ILE A 277 4.16 11.35 5.41
N PRO A 278 3.76 12.37 6.17
CA PRO A 278 4.53 13.60 6.26
C PRO A 278 5.86 13.44 7.03
N VAL A 279 6.03 12.37 7.78
CA VAL A 279 7.19 12.19 8.68
C VAL A 279 8.33 11.41 8.02
N VAL A 280 8.00 10.37 7.23
CA VAL A 280 9.01 9.47 6.62
C VAL A 280 9.33 9.85 5.18
N ASP A 281 10.46 9.35 4.67
CA ASP A 281 10.88 9.58 3.29
C ASP A 281 10.34 8.52 2.33
N GLY A 282 9.91 7.37 2.84
CA GLY A 282 9.32 6.31 2.06
C GLY A 282 8.74 5.17 2.88
N PHE A 283 8.10 4.25 2.15
CA PHE A 283 7.47 3.06 2.70
C PHE A 283 8.00 1.80 2.02
N MET A 284 7.97 0.74 2.77
CA MET A 284 8.19 -0.61 2.30
C MET A 284 6.87 -1.38 2.38
N PHE A 285 6.32 -1.79 1.24
CA PHE A 285 5.11 -2.59 1.20
C PHE A 285 5.47 -4.07 1.15
N GLU A 286 4.91 -4.83 2.09
CA GLU A 286 5.21 -6.25 2.22
C GLU A 286 4.58 -7.06 1.08
N ALA A 287 3.58 -7.84 1.39
CA ALA A 287 2.98 -8.76 0.43
C ALA A 287 1.73 -8.18 -0.21
N ALA A 288 1.51 -8.59 -1.45
CA ALA A 288 0.20 -8.53 -2.08
C ALA A 288 -0.16 -9.94 -2.58
N GLU A 289 -1.45 -10.25 -2.63
CA GLU A 289 -1.91 -11.58 -3.00
C GLU A 289 -1.89 -11.80 -4.51
N THR A 290 -2.08 -10.73 -5.28
CA THR A 290 -2.13 -10.75 -6.74
C THR A 290 -1.30 -9.61 -7.33
N ALA A 291 -0.98 -9.71 -8.62
CA ALA A 291 -0.34 -8.61 -9.33
C ALA A 291 -1.22 -7.34 -9.37
N GLU A 292 -2.54 -7.52 -9.41
CA GLU A 292 -3.51 -6.42 -9.36
C GLU A 292 -3.43 -5.69 -8.02
N ASP A 293 -3.52 -6.42 -6.89
CA ASP A 293 -3.43 -5.85 -5.54
C ASP A 293 -2.08 -5.15 -5.33
N LYS A 294 -1.00 -5.77 -5.81
CA LYS A 294 0.33 -5.18 -5.72
C LYS A 294 0.41 -3.87 -6.48
N LEU A 295 -0.03 -3.84 -7.74
CA LEU A 295 0.01 -2.62 -8.55
C LEU A 295 -0.87 -1.52 -7.96
N PHE A 296 -2.08 -1.87 -7.46
CA PHE A 296 -2.95 -0.94 -6.76
C PHE A 296 -2.25 -0.31 -5.56
N ASN A 297 -1.68 -1.13 -4.67
CA ASN A 297 -0.98 -0.65 -3.47
C ASN A 297 0.22 0.23 -3.82
N LEU A 298 0.99 -0.14 -4.85
CA LEU A 298 2.12 0.65 -5.33
C LEU A 298 1.67 2.01 -5.88
N GLN A 299 0.59 2.06 -6.65
CA GLN A 299 0.03 3.31 -7.16
C GLN A 299 -0.51 4.18 -6.01
N LEU A 300 -1.23 3.60 -5.03
CA LEU A 300 -1.67 4.31 -3.84
C LEU A 300 -0.49 4.89 -3.06
N GLY A 301 0.57 4.11 -2.86
CA GLY A 301 1.81 4.60 -2.26
C GLY A 301 2.44 5.74 -3.06
N ARG A 302 2.49 5.62 -4.37
CA ARG A 302 3.05 6.65 -5.27
C ARG A 302 2.26 7.96 -5.25
N SER A 303 0.94 7.92 -5.04
CA SER A 303 0.11 9.14 -4.92
C SER A 303 0.52 10.04 -3.76
N THR A 304 1.21 9.49 -2.74
CA THR A 304 1.77 10.23 -1.60
C THR A 304 3.00 11.08 -1.96
N GLY A 305 3.61 10.85 -3.13
CA GLY A 305 4.89 11.46 -3.53
C GLY A 305 6.12 10.83 -2.86
N LYS A 306 5.96 9.82 -2.01
CA LYS A 306 7.05 9.17 -1.28
C LYS A 306 7.76 8.08 -2.09
N THR A 307 8.95 7.69 -1.62
CA THR A 307 9.65 6.51 -2.12
C THR A 307 8.90 5.26 -1.69
N ILE A 308 8.65 4.36 -2.62
CA ILE A 308 7.99 3.08 -2.33
C ILE A 308 8.95 1.94 -2.67
N TRP A 309 9.15 1.06 -1.71
CA TRP A 309 9.78 -0.23 -1.89
C TRP A 309 8.74 -1.33 -1.74
N THR A 310 9.00 -2.49 -2.29
CA THR A 310 8.14 -3.65 -2.06
C THR A 310 8.97 -4.93 -2.00
N TYR A 311 8.49 -5.89 -1.22
CA TYR A 311 9.06 -7.22 -1.20
C TYR A 311 8.86 -7.91 -2.54
N VAL A 312 9.89 -8.64 -2.93
CA VAL A 312 9.85 -9.62 -4.01
C VAL A 312 10.02 -10.99 -3.36
N GLY A 313 9.10 -11.88 -3.62
CA GLY A 313 9.19 -13.26 -3.13
C GLY A 313 8.78 -13.48 -1.68
N THR A 314 7.75 -12.80 -1.20
CA THR A 314 7.18 -13.03 0.14
C THR A 314 6.27 -14.24 0.15
N HIS A 315 6.80 -15.39 0.49
CA HIS A 315 6.02 -16.63 0.40
C HIS A 315 5.85 -17.39 1.68
N THR A 316 6.09 -16.72 2.76
CA THR A 316 5.83 -17.25 4.09
C THR A 316 4.36 -17.53 4.35
N GLN A 317 3.45 -16.90 3.63
CA GLN A 317 2.01 -17.11 3.81
C GLN A 317 1.54 -18.50 3.35
N TYR A 318 2.19 -19.09 2.35
CA TYR A 318 1.79 -20.40 1.84
C TYR A 318 1.92 -21.53 2.86
N ASN A 319 2.90 -21.42 3.75
CA ASN A 319 3.22 -22.48 4.69
C ASN A 319 2.36 -22.41 5.96
N ARG A 320 1.81 -21.27 6.31
CA ARG A 320 1.02 -21.10 7.54
C ARG A 320 -0.28 -21.89 7.54
N GLU A 321 -0.96 -21.96 6.42
CA GLU A 321 -2.24 -22.67 6.33
C GLU A 321 -2.09 -24.18 6.18
N HIS A 322 -0.98 -24.64 5.60
CA HIS A 322 -0.76 -26.05 5.29
C HIS A 322 0.08 -26.79 6.30
N MET A 323 0.92 -26.09 7.04
CA MET A 323 1.81 -26.67 8.04
C MET A 323 1.28 -26.43 9.46
N LYS A 324 0.02 -26.74 9.70
CA LYS A 324 -0.58 -26.67 11.04
C LYS A 324 -0.05 -27.73 12.02
N SER A 325 0.94 -28.52 11.64
CA SER A 325 1.56 -29.44 12.59
C SER A 325 2.50 -28.66 13.50
N ASP A 326 2.44 -28.95 14.79
CA ASP A 326 3.31 -28.34 15.82
C ASP A 326 4.81 -28.49 15.57
N ARG A 327 5.18 -29.36 14.65
CA ARG A 327 6.59 -29.64 14.30
C ARG A 327 7.14 -28.80 13.17
N THR A 328 6.30 -28.10 12.44
CA THR A 328 6.67 -27.31 11.25
C THR A 328 6.37 -25.84 11.42
N ARG A 329 6.35 -25.37 12.64
CA ARG A 329 6.22 -23.94 13.00
C ARG A 329 7.41 -23.13 12.55
N GLY A 330 8.05 -23.49 11.49
CA GLY A 330 9.17 -22.72 10.95
C GLY A 330 8.71 -21.94 9.74
N TRP A 331 9.30 -20.84 9.60
CA TRP A 331 9.54 -20.08 8.41
C TRP A 331 10.33 -20.87 7.37
N PHE A 332 10.20 -22.16 7.37
CA PHE A 332 10.65 -23.02 6.29
C PHE A 332 9.70 -22.81 5.13
N SER A 333 9.60 -21.56 4.76
CA SER A 333 9.12 -21.26 3.46
C SER A 333 10.04 -21.97 2.50
N TYR A 334 9.50 -22.92 1.80
CA TYR A 334 10.10 -23.28 0.53
C TYR A 334 10.30 -21.98 -0.25
N PRO A 335 11.46 -21.73 -0.84
CA PRO A 335 11.57 -20.66 -1.81
C PRO A 335 10.44 -20.86 -2.79
N VAL A 336 9.75 -19.80 -3.16
CA VAL A 336 8.87 -19.90 -4.31
C VAL A 336 9.77 -20.19 -5.47
N GLU A 337 9.83 -21.44 -5.79
CA GLU A 337 10.58 -21.97 -6.92
C GLU A 337 9.84 -21.73 -8.22
N SER A 338 8.98 -20.79 -8.25
CA SER A 338 8.17 -20.57 -9.41
C SER A 338 8.46 -19.23 -10.02
N GLN A 339 8.09 -19.11 -11.24
CA GLN A 339 8.06 -17.87 -11.97
C GLN A 339 7.17 -16.79 -11.33
N GLU A 340 6.45 -17.11 -10.24
CA GLU A 340 5.75 -16.12 -9.39
C GLU A 340 6.70 -15.03 -8.87
N LEU A 341 7.96 -15.37 -8.59
CA LEU A 341 8.99 -14.38 -8.26
C LEU A 341 9.21 -13.35 -9.37
N LEU A 342 9.17 -13.81 -10.62
CA LEU A 342 9.30 -12.92 -11.79
C LEU A 342 8.07 -12.03 -11.94
N LEU A 343 6.87 -12.57 -11.72
CA LEU A 343 5.63 -11.76 -11.74
C LEU A 343 5.64 -10.70 -10.66
N ASP A 344 6.02 -11.08 -9.45
CA ASP A 344 6.07 -10.20 -8.30
C ASP A 344 7.08 -9.06 -8.50
N GLY A 345 8.30 -9.38 -8.95
CA GLY A 345 9.33 -8.40 -9.27
C GLY A 345 9.00 -7.52 -10.48
N ALA A 346 8.41 -8.11 -11.52
CA ALA A 346 8.00 -7.37 -12.71
C ALA A 346 6.87 -6.38 -12.41
N THR A 347 5.93 -6.76 -11.56
CA THR A 347 4.87 -5.86 -11.08
C THR A 347 5.45 -4.69 -10.28
N ALA A 348 6.46 -4.95 -9.45
CA ALA A 348 7.18 -3.92 -8.72
C ALA A 348 7.91 -2.95 -9.67
N VAL A 349 8.58 -3.45 -10.70
CA VAL A 349 9.21 -2.64 -11.75
C VAL A 349 8.18 -1.77 -12.46
N ALA A 350 7.05 -2.34 -12.86
CA ALA A 350 5.97 -1.61 -13.51
C ALA A 350 5.39 -0.50 -12.59
N GLY A 351 5.20 -0.79 -11.32
CA GLY A 351 4.76 0.18 -10.30
C GLY A 351 5.82 1.21 -9.90
N SER A 352 7.00 1.20 -10.55
CA SER A 352 8.13 2.12 -10.25
C SER A 352 8.58 2.06 -8.78
N ALA A 353 8.59 0.87 -8.19
CA ALA A 353 9.02 0.63 -6.80
C ALA A 353 10.45 0.10 -6.73
N GLY A 354 11.13 0.37 -5.61
CA GLY A 354 12.35 -0.34 -5.26
C GLY A 354 12.03 -1.81 -4.92
N LEU A 355 12.93 -2.69 -5.31
CA LEU A 355 12.81 -4.13 -5.18
C LEU A 355 13.55 -4.61 -3.96
N VAL A 356 12.92 -5.34 -3.08
CA VAL A 356 13.60 -5.89 -1.91
C VAL A 356 13.29 -7.37 -1.79
N TYR A 357 14.31 -8.20 -1.97
CA TYR A 357 14.16 -9.63 -1.84
C TYR A 357 14.30 -10.06 -0.38
N TRP A 358 13.28 -10.75 0.08
CA TRP A 358 13.27 -11.30 1.43
C TRP A 358 13.60 -12.79 1.39
N GLY A 359 14.79 -13.17 1.80
CA GLY A 359 15.17 -14.58 1.79
C GLY A 359 16.67 -14.82 1.75
N LEU A 360 17.49 -13.91 2.29
CA LEU A 360 18.92 -14.14 2.43
C LEU A 360 19.19 -15.42 3.22
N SER A 361 18.46 -15.65 4.31
CA SER A 361 18.62 -16.82 5.17
C SER A 361 18.50 -18.15 4.42
N ARG A 362 17.78 -18.19 3.32
CA ARG A 362 17.66 -19.40 2.47
C ARG A 362 18.95 -19.80 1.81
N PHE A 363 19.70 -18.81 1.33
CA PHE A 363 21.00 -19.05 0.69
C PHE A 363 22.14 -19.13 1.67
N PHE A 364 21.93 -18.62 2.90
CA PHE A 364 22.98 -18.50 3.89
C PHE A 364 23.51 -19.84 4.37
N TYR A 365 22.62 -20.83 4.50
CA TYR A 365 23.00 -22.19 4.91
C TYR A 365 23.26 -23.14 3.74
N MET A 366 23.04 -22.70 2.52
CA MET A 366 23.31 -23.51 1.35
C MET A 366 24.83 -23.51 1.06
N PRO A 367 25.42 -24.69 0.75
CA PRO A 367 26.84 -24.76 0.40
C PRO A 367 27.14 -24.19 -0.98
N GLU A 368 26.12 -24.10 -1.81
CA GLU A 368 26.22 -23.73 -3.22
C GLU A 368 25.92 -22.24 -3.42
N SER A 369 26.30 -21.73 -4.62
CA SER A 369 25.91 -20.40 -5.07
C SER A 369 24.38 -20.22 -5.09
N PRO A 370 23.83 -19.04 -4.71
CA PRO A 370 22.41 -18.76 -4.88
C PRO A 370 21.92 -18.97 -6.32
N LEU A 371 22.80 -18.86 -7.32
CA LEU A 371 22.48 -19.06 -8.75
C LEU A 371 22.28 -20.52 -9.13
N SER A 372 22.66 -21.46 -8.29
CA SER A 372 22.33 -22.88 -8.47
C SER A 372 20.84 -23.15 -8.31
N TYR A 373 20.12 -22.26 -7.60
CA TYR A 373 18.70 -22.35 -7.34
C TYR A 373 17.87 -21.52 -8.32
N GLU A 374 16.69 -22.02 -8.68
CA GLU A 374 15.78 -21.31 -9.59
C GLU A 374 15.38 -19.95 -9.03
N SER A 375 15.04 -19.89 -7.74
CA SER A 375 14.69 -18.64 -7.06
C SER A 375 15.80 -17.58 -7.13
N GLY A 376 17.05 -17.98 -6.95
CA GLY A 376 18.20 -17.06 -7.06
C GLY A 376 18.38 -16.54 -8.49
N ARG A 377 18.21 -17.41 -9.50
CA ARG A 377 18.25 -16.98 -10.91
C ARG A 377 17.12 -15.99 -11.25
N HIS A 378 15.90 -16.23 -10.75
CA HIS A 378 14.78 -15.32 -10.95
C HIS A 378 14.98 -13.96 -10.28
N VAL A 379 15.46 -13.95 -9.04
CA VAL A 379 15.81 -12.69 -8.36
C VAL A 379 16.88 -11.92 -9.14
N LYS A 380 17.93 -12.62 -9.58
CA LYS A 380 18.98 -11.99 -10.39
C LYS A 380 18.43 -11.42 -11.69
N GLU A 381 17.56 -12.14 -12.38
CA GLU A 381 16.94 -11.68 -13.64
C GLU A 381 16.20 -10.35 -13.45
N ILE A 382 15.39 -10.23 -12.40
CA ILE A 382 14.67 -9.00 -12.09
C ILE A 382 15.62 -7.87 -11.64
N PHE A 383 16.62 -8.19 -10.85
CA PHE A 383 17.61 -7.20 -10.43
C PHE A 383 18.47 -6.72 -11.60
N ASP A 384 18.85 -7.60 -12.53
CA ASP A 384 19.57 -7.23 -13.75
C ASP A 384 18.71 -6.32 -14.66
N LEU A 385 17.42 -6.63 -14.82
CA LEU A 385 16.49 -5.79 -15.57
C LEU A 385 16.41 -4.38 -14.96
N ALA A 386 16.21 -4.29 -13.64
CA ALA A 386 16.15 -3.02 -12.93
C ALA A 386 17.49 -2.25 -13.00
N ALA A 387 18.63 -2.94 -12.87
CA ALA A 387 19.95 -2.34 -12.98
C ALA A 387 20.19 -1.75 -14.36
N LYS A 388 19.92 -2.54 -15.41
CA LYS A 388 20.11 -2.16 -16.82
C LYS A 388 19.31 -0.90 -17.20
N HIS A 389 18.12 -0.77 -16.64
CA HIS A 389 17.19 0.32 -16.98
C HIS A 389 17.02 1.34 -15.85
N ARG A 390 17.92 1.38 -14.87
CA ARG A 390 17.82 2.16 -13.64
C ARG A 390 17.44 3.62 -13.87
N LYS A 391 18.17 4.35 -14.72
CA LYS A 391 17.90 5.78 -14.96
C LYS A 391 16.51 6.02 -15.55
N LEU A 392 16.08 5.15 -16.46
CA LEU A 392 14.77 5.22 -17.09
C LEU A 392 13.67 4.96 -16.06
N LEU A 393 13.78 3.88 -15.28
CA LEU A 393 12.81 3.51 -14.24
C LEU A 393 12.74 4.56 -13.11
N ALA A 394 13.88 5.11 -12.69
CA ALA A 394 13.92 6.18 -11.68
C ALA A 394 13.20 7.46 -12.15
N ALA A 395 13.27 7.77 -13.45
CA ALA A 395 12.64 8.95 -14.04
C ALA A 395 11.17 8.74 -14.41
N ALA A 396 10.74 7.50 -14.67
CA ALA A 396 9.40 7.16 -15.13
C ALA A 396 8.34 7.45 -14.05
N ARG A 397 7.21 8.00 -14.46
CA ARG A 397 6.06 8.32 -13.59
C ARG A 397 4.78 7.80 -14.21
N PRO A 398 3.82 7.29 -13.42
CA PRO A 398 2.50 6.94 -13.91
C PRO A 398 1.82 8.11 -14.62
N GLN A 399 0.96 7.80 -15.60
CA GLN A 399 0.21 8.76 -16.39
C GLN A 399 -1.30 8.58 -16.19
N PRO A 400 -1.83 8.79 -14.98
CA PRO A 400 -3.24 8.56 -14.71
C PRO A 400 -4.12 9.62 -15.38
N VAL A 401 -5.22 9.17 -15.94
CA VAL A 401 -6.28 10.05 -16.48
C VAL A 401 -7.47 10.14 -15.53
N ALA A 402 -7.56 9.21 -14.59
CA ALA A 402 -8.60 9.17 -13.56
C ALA A 402 -8.00 9.02 -12.16
N GLY A 403 -8.69 9.55 -11.16
CA GLY A 403 -8.40 9.35 -9.75
C GLY A 403 -9.48 8.48 -9.11
N VAL A 404 -9.09 7.55 -8.22
CA VAL A 404 -10.01 6.75 -7.40
C VAL A 404 -9.83 7.15 -5.94
N LEU A 405 -10.85 7.75 -5.37
CA LEU A 405 -10.84 8.22 -3.99
C LEU A 405 -10.97 7.03 -3.02
N VAL A 406 -10.02 6.89 -2.12
CA VAL A 406 -10.05 5.91 -1.05
C VAL A 406 -10.39 6.62 0.26
N GLY A 407 -11.55 6.32 0.81
CA GLY A 407 -12.07 6.97 2.02
C GLY A 407 -11.45 6.39 3.30
N ASP A 408 -10.35 6.94 3.77
CA ASP A 408 -9.71 6.55 5.03
C ASP A 408 -10.64 6.83 6.23
N GLN A 409 -11.31 7.97 6.23
CA GLN A 409 -12.33 8.32 7.23
C GLN A 409 -13.54 7.37 7.17
N THR A 410 -13.92 6.92 5.97
CA THR A 410 -15.00 5.93 5.80
C THR A 410 -14.63 4.60 6.45
N ILE A 411 -13.39 4.17 6.28
CA ILE A 411 -12.92 2.96 6.93
C ILE A 411 -12.98 3.11 8.46
N ASP A 412 -12.65 4.27 9.03
CA ASP A 412 -12.72 4.49 10.48
C ASP A 412 -14.14 4.33 11.03
N TRP A 413 -15.15 4.81 10.33
CA TRP A 413 -16.49 4.95 10.87
C TRP A 413 -17.51 3.94 10.33
N PHE A 414 -17.37 3.51 9.08
CA PHE A 414 -18.37 2.70 8.38
C PHE A 414 -17.95 1.25 8.15
N THR A 415 -16.71 0.87 8.44
CA THR A 415 -16.32 -0.54 8.42
C THR A 415 -16.46 -1.19 9.79
N GLY A 416 -16.45 -2.52 9.83
CA GLY A 416 -16.67 -3.28 11.06
C GLY A 416 -15.62 -3.03 12.16
N LYS A 417 -15.72 -3.82 13.22
CA LYS A 417 -14.76 -3.80 14.35
C LYS A 417 -13.32 -3.94 13.80
N HIS A 418 -12.37 -3.27 14.45
CA HIS A 418 -10.94 -3.35 14.18
C HIS A 418 -10.43 -2.59 12.95
N HIS A 419 -11.13 -1.57 12.49
CA HIS A 419 -10.65 -0.67 11.42
C HIS A 419 -10.08 -1.41 10.21
N ASN A 420 -10.68 -2.52 9.83
CA ASN A 420 -10.28 -3.20 8.60
C ASN A 420 -11.15 -2.73 7.44
N ALA A 421 -10.57 -2.70 6.26
CA ALA A 421 -11.27 -2.28 5.06
C ALA A 421 -12.19 -3.37 4.48
N LYS A 422 -12.36 -4.50 5.17
CA LYS A 422 -13.10 -5.65 4.65
C LYS A 422 -14.54 -5.29 4.28
N GLY A 423 -14.88 -5.55 3.03
CA GLY A 423 -16.17 -5.18 2.44
C GLY A 423 -16.16 -3.79 1.78
N TYR A 424 -15.42 -2.81 2.31
CA TYR A 424 -15.23 -1.53 1.63
C TYR A 424 -14.14 -1.61 0.56
N ASP A 425 -13.17 -2.51 0.70
CA ASP A 425 -12.12 -2.76 -0.27
C ASP A 425 -12.67 -3.08 -1.68
N ASN A 426 -13.77 -3.82 -1.78
CA ASN A 426 -14.41 -4.11 -3.05
C ASN A 426 -14.86 -2.85 -3.81
N TYR A 427 -15.20 -1.76 -3.13
CA TYR A 427 -15.61 -0.52 -3.79
C TYR A 427 -14.43 0.18 -4.46
N TYR A 428 -13.37 0.51 -3.74
CA TYR A 428 -12.24 1.23 -4.33
C TYR A 428 -11.37 0.36 -5.25
N HIS A 429 -11.17 -0.92 -4.92
CA HIS A 429 -10.52 -1.86 -5.83
C HIS A 429 -11.35 -2.08 -7.09
N GLY A 430 -12.67 -2.22 -6.94
CA GLY A 430 -13.58 -2.40 -8.07
C GLY A 430 -13.60 -1.19 -9.01
N ALA A 431 -13.65 0.03 -8.48
CA ALA A 431 -13.56 1.25 -9.27
C ALA A 431 -12.24 1.34 -10.05
N TRP A 432 -11.12 1.04 -9.40
CA TRP A 432 -9.81 1.00 -10.04
C TRP A 432 -9.75 -0.10 -11.12
N GLN A 433 -10.27 -1.29 -10.82
CA GLN A 433 -10.26 -2.42 -11.74
C GLN A 433 -11.11 -2.16 -12.99
N VAL A 434 -12.28 -1.54 -12.84
CA VAL A 434 -13.10 -1.13 -13.97
C VAL A 434 -12.30 -0.23 -14.91
N MET A 435 -11.59 0.77 -14.38
CA MET A 435 -10.76 1.66 -15.19
C MET A 435 -9.66 0.90 -15.93
N LYS A 436 -8.96 -0.01 -15.25
CA LYS A 436 -7.89 -0.82 -15.86
C LYS A 436 -8.44 -1.72 -16.97
N ASP A 437 -9.58 -2.37 -16.73
CA ASP A 437 -10.21 -3.28 -17.70
C ASP A 437 -10.83 -2.55 -18.90
N LEU A 438 -11.13 -1.26 -18.76
CA LEU A 438 -11.52 -0.36 -19.84
C LEU A 438 -10.32 0.28 -20.57
N GLY A 439 -9.10 0.00 -20.14
CA GLY A 439 -7.88 0.52 -20.75
C GLY A 439 -7.53 1.95 -20.34
N TYR A 440 -7.85 2.34 -19.11
CA TYR A 440 -7.46 3.62 -18.54
C TYR A 440 -6.52 3.46 -17.36
N ASP A 441 -5.48 4.28 -17.29
CA ASP A 441 -4.70 4.38 -16.07
C ASP A 441 -5.43 5.25 -15.03
N ALA A 442 -5.67 4.64 -13.86
CA ALA A 442 -6.28 5.29 -12.71
C ALA A 442 -5.32 5.23 -11.51
N GLU A 443 -5.25 6.32 -10.75
CA GLU A 443 -4.42 6.45 -9.55
C GLU A 443 -5.34 6.46 -8.31
N PRO A 444 -5.24 5.46 -7.41
CA PRO A 444 -5.92 5.54 -6.13
C PRO A 444 -5.24 6.57 -5.24
N PHE A 445 -6.01 7.33 -4.48
CA PHE A 445 -5.50 8.32 -3.53
C PHE A 445 -6.38 8.42 -2.28
N LEU A 446 -5.75 8.71 -1.14
CA LEU A 446 -6.46 8.83 0.14
C LEU A 446 -7.21 10.16 0.24
N ASP A 447 -8.39 10.13 0.87
CA ASP A 447 -9.26 11.30 1.06
C ASP A 447 -8.55 12.49 1.74
N TRP A 448 -7.71 12.25 2.72
CA TRP A 448 -6.98 13.28 3.43
C TRP A 448 -5.74 13.82 2.70
N LEU A 449 -5.32 13.18 1.59
CA LEU A 449 -4.34 13.73 0.64
C LEU A 449 -4.98 14.62 -0.42
N MET A 450 -6.31 14.68 -0.44
CA MET A 450 -7.06 15.45 -1.43
C MET A 450 -6.72 16.94 -1.33
N ARG A 451 -6.36 17.51 -2.48
CA ARG A 451 -6.05 18.93 -2.66
C ARG A 451 -6.32 19.32 -4.10
N PRO A 452 -6.57 20.61 -4.39
CA PRO A 452 -6.90 21.07 -5.74
C PRO A 452 -5.89 20.64 -6.80
N GLU A 453 -4.58 20.71 -6.50
CA GLU A 453 -3.51 20.36 -7.44
C GLU A 453 -3.48 18.86 -7.76
N LEU A 454 -3.89 18.02 -6.82
CA LEU A 454 -4.03 16.58 -7.07
C LEU A 454 -5.25 16.30 -7.95
N LEU A 455 -6.39 16.88 -7.62
CA LEU A 455 -7.63 16.69 -8.37
C LEU A 455 -7.52 17.21 -9.81
N ALA A 456 -6.84 18.33 -10.03
CA ALA A 456 -6.60 18.93 -11.36
C ALA A 456 -5.85 18.00 -12.33
N ARG A 457 -5.16 16.97 -11.84
CA ARG A 457 -4.46 15.98 -12.67
C ARG A 457 -5.44 15.02 -13.36
N TYR A 458 -6.64 14.84 -12.82
CA TYR A 458 -7.60 13.85 -13.29
C TYR A 458 -8.71 14.49 -14.13
N LYS A 459 -9.15 13.79 -15.16
CA LYS A 459 -10.33 14.14 -15.97
C LYS A 459 -11.62 13.60 -15.34
N LEU A 460 -11.47 12.53 -14.57
CA LEU A 460 -12.54 11.90 -13.83
C LEU A 460 -12.04 11.52 -12.43
N VAL A 461 -12.80 11.88 -11.41
CA VAL A 461 -12.64 11.38 -10.05
C VAL A 461 -13.78 10.40 -9.78
N TYR A 462 -13.42 9.16 -9.42
CA TYR A 462 -14.36 8.17 -8.95
C TYR A 462 -14.31 8.13 -7.43
N ALA A 463 -15.41 8.42 -6.77
CA ALA A 463 -15.57 8.41 -5.31
C ALA A 463 -16.46 7.21 -4.91
N PRO A 464 -15.87 6.00 -4.78
CA PRO A 464 -16.61 4.78 -4.52
C PRO A 464 -16.97 4.66 -3.05
N ASN A 465 -18.24 4.82 -2.70
CA ASN A 465 -18.76 4.68 -1.34
C ASN A 465 -17.92 5.43 -0.27
N ALA A 466 -17.42 6.61 -0.60
CA ALA A 466 -16.67 7.46 0.32
C ALA A 466 -17.63 8.16 1.29
N ALA A 467 -18.20 7.38 2.23
CA ALA A 467 -19.30 7.80 3.10
C ALA A 467 -18.95 9.00 3.97
N CYS A 468 -17.73 9.03 4.52
CA CYS A 468 -17.26 10.12 5.38
C CYS A 468 -16.39 11.09 4.59
N LEU A 469 -16.89 12.30 4.38
CA LEU A 469 -16.11 13.41 3.81
C LEU A 469 -16.35 14.68 4.64
N SER A 470 -15.29 15.43 4.94
CA SER A 470 -15.41 16.73 5.58
C SER A 470 -16.09 17.77 4.67
N ASP A 471 -16.58 18.88 5.24
CA ASP A 471 -17.13 19.98 4.44
C ASP A 471 -16.11 20.55 3.47
N ALA A 472 -14.83 20.61 3.89
CA ALA A 472 -13.73 21.07 3.04
C ALA A 472 -13.47 20.12 1.88
N GLN A 473 -13.53 18.81 2.10
CA GLN A 473 -13.39 17.80 1.04
C GLN A 473 -14.57 17.83 0.06
N CYS A 474 -15.79 17.98 0.56
CA CYS A 474 -16.95 18.18 -0.28
C CYS A 474 -16.84 19.47 -1.12
N ALA A 475 -16.34 20.57 -0.53
CA ALA A 475 -16.10 21.81 -1.27
C ALA A 475 -15.05 21.62 -2.38
N MET A 476 -13.92 20.97 -2.08
CA MET A 476 -12.90 20.68 -3.12
C MET A 476 -13.45 19.86 -4.29
N LEU A 477 -14.33 18.87 -4.01
CA LEU A 477 -14.96 18.10 -5.09
C LEU A 477 -15.98 18.94 -5.89
N ARG A 478 -16.74 19.84 -5.25
CA ARG A 478 -17.60 20.80 -5.96
C ARG A 478 -16.78 21.75 -6.86
N ASP A 479 -15.70 22.30 -6.33
CA ASP A 479 -14.80 23.18 -7.08
C ASP A 479 -14.15 22.44 -8.26
N TYR A 480 -13.76 21.17 -8.08
CA TYR A 480 -13.25 20.33 -9.15
C TYR A 480 -14.28 20.16 -10.28
N VAL A 481 -15.53 19.89 -9.93
CA VAL A 481 -16.64 19.80 -10.90
C VAL A 481 -16.88 21.14 -11.59
N ALA A 482 -16.91 22.25 -10.84
CA ALA A 482 -17.08 23.60 -11.41
C ALA A 482 -15.96 24.00 -12.38
N GLN A 483 -14.75 23.46 -12.21
CA GLN A 483 -13.61 23.65 -13.11
C GLN A 483 -13.61 22.68 -14.30
N GLY A 484 -14.68 21.94 -14.53
CA GLY A 484 -14.88 21.04 -15.68
C GLY A 484 -14.43 19.60 -15.45
N GLY A 485 -14.12 19.21 -14.23
CA GLY A 485 -13.87 17.83 -13.85
C GLY A 485 -15.16 17.00 -13.85
N THR A 486 -15.04 15.70 -14.08
CA THR A 486 -16.17 14.76 -13.97
C THR A 486 -16.07 13.97 -12.67
N LEU A 487 -17.17 13.86 -11.93
CA LEU A 487 -17.28 13.10 -10.70
C LEU A 487 -18.25 11.92 -10.88
N ILE A 488 -17.81 10.71 -10.53
CA ILE A 488 -18.68 9.57 -10.27
C ILE A 488 -18.69 9.33 -8.77
N ALA A 489 -19.84 9.46 -8.13
CA ALA A 489 -20.03 9.18 -6.71
C ALA A 489 -20.98 7.99 -6.56
N THR A 490 -20.65 7.05 -5.68
CA THR A 490 -21.47 5.85 -5.52
C THR A 490 -21.91 5.65 -4.07
N HIS A 491 -23.00 4.94 -3.92
CA HIS A 491 -23.55 4.46 -2.65
C HIS A 491 -23.66 5.58 -1.61
N LEU A 492 -23.06 5.46 -0.43
CA LEU A 492 -23.14 6.42 0.69
C LEU A 492 -22.18 7.61 0.57
N THR A 493 -21.54 7.84 -0.56
CA THR A 493 -20.54 8.92 -0.70
C THR A 493 -21.05 10.24 -0.13
N SER A 494 -20.33 10.82 0.84
CA SER A 494 -20.59 12.08 1.54
C SER A 494 -21.84 12.11 2.46
N VAL A 495 -22.38 10.95 2.85
CA VAL A 495 -23.53 10.91 3.77
C VAL A 495 -23.19 11.33 5.19
N ALA A 496 -21.93 11.29 5.57
CA ALA A 496 -21.44 11.66 6.90
C ALA A 496 -20.27 12.65 6.84
N ASP A 497 -20.00 13.33 7.95
CA ASP A 497 -18.79 14.14 8.13
C ASP A 497 -17.54 13.28 8.42
N GLU A 498 -16.38 13.91 8.57
CA GLU A 498 -15.09 13.25 8.88
C GLU A 498 -15.09 12.54 10.25
N ASN A 499 -16.08 12.78 11.08
CA ASN A 499 -16.25 12.15 12.39
C ASN A 499 -17.34 11.07 12.38
N GLY A 500 -17.80 10.65 11.21
CA GLY A 500 -18.85 9.65 11.05
C GLY A 500 -20.25 10.11 11.45
N ARG A 501 -20.47 11.41 11.64
CA ARG A 501 -21.80 11.96 11.98
C ARG A 501 -22.61 12.07 10.71
N MET A 502 -23.75 11.39 10.71
CA MET A 502 -24.69 11.44 9.60
C MET A 502 -25.16 12.87 9.34
N ARG A 503 -25.18 13.25 8.08
CA ARG A 503 -25.74 14.50 7.59
C ARG A 503 -27.25 14.35 7.34
N PRO A 504 -28.03 15.44 7.35
CA PRO A 504 -29.43 15.39 6.91
C PRO A 504 -29.59 15.00 5.44
N ASN A 505 -28.56 15.22 4.62
CA ASN A 505 -28.48 14.88 3.22
C ASN A 505 -27.02 14.63 2.85
N PHE A 506 -26.74 14.18 1.63
CA PHE A 506 -25.38 14.08 1.11
C PHE A 506 -24.64 15.42 1.16
N GLY A 507 -23.39 15.43 1.58
CA GLY A 507 -22.53 16.62 1.50
C GLY A 507 -22.29 17.12 0.07
N LEU A 508 -22.55 16.27 -0.92
CA LEU A 508 -22.47 16.56 -2.36
C LEU A 508 -23.85 16.66 -3.03
N ALA A 509 -24.94 16.79 -2.27
CA ALA A 509 -26.30 16.83 -2.81
C ALA A 509 -26.50 17.86 -3.92
N GLU A 510 -25.91 19.05 -3.77
CA GLU A 510 -26.00 20.14 -4.73
C GLU A 510 -25.48 19.74 -6.12
N VAL A 511 -24.32 19.08 -6.19
CA VAL A 511 -23.69 18.71 -7.47
C VAL A 511 -24.18 17.38 -8.01
N THR A 512 -24.69 16.47 -7.15
CA THR A 512 -25.27 15.19 -7.57
C THR A 512 -26.75 15.30 -7.99
N GLY A 513 -27.46 16.34 -7.52
CA GLY A 513 -28.92 16.45 -7.64
C GLY A 513 -29.66 15.35 -6.89
N ALA A 514 -29.01 14.66 -5.97
CA ALA A 514 -29.56 13.54 -5.21
C ALA A 514 -29.88 13.95 -3.77
N THR A 515 -31.04 13.52 -3.25
CA THR A 515 -31.44 13.68 -1.86
C THR A 515 -31.56 12.33 -1.20
N PHE A 516 -30.81 12.13 -0.13
CA PHE A 516 -30.77 10.89 0.65
C PHE A 516 -32.14 10.61 1.29
N LEU A 517 -32.60 9.38 1.20
CA LEU A 517 -33.82 8.91 1.88
C LEU A 517 -33.50 7.85 2.94
N SER A 518 -32.88 6.74 2.53
CA SER A 518 -32.45 5.68 3.43
C SER A 518 -31.46 4.73 2.75
N ASN A 519 -30.78 3.93 3.57
CA ASN A 519 -30.00 2.78 3.16
C ASN A 519 -30.41 1.52 3.95
N ASP A 520 -31.67 1.49 4.40
CA ASP A 520 -32.18 0.34 5.16
C ASP A 520 -32.11 -0.94 4.34
N PRO A 521 -31.66 -2.05 4.92
CA PRO A 521 -31.62 -3.34 4.25
C PRO A 521 -33.00 -3.71 3.73
N ILE A 522 -33.07 -4.28 2.53
CA ILE A 522 -34.26 -4.91 1.97
C ILE A 522 -34.22 -6.38 2.33
N GLU A 523 -35.30 -6.91 2.86
CA GLU A 523 -35.39 -8.32 3.21
C GLU A 523 -35.52 -9.17 1.93
N ILE A 524 -34.63 -10.16 1.78
CA ILE A 524 -34.59 -11.08 0.62
C ILE A 524 -34.61 -10.31 -0.71
N PRO A 525 -33.64 -9.44 -0.98
CA PRO A 525 -33.63 -8.62 -2.18
C PRO A 525 -33.31 -9.43 -3.44
N ASP A 526 -33.98 -9.12 -4.56
CA ASP A 526 -33.64 -9.58 -5.91
C ASP A 526 -33.51 -8.36 -6.84
N LEU A 527 -32.41 -7.61 -6.68
CA LEU A 527 -32.24 -6.26 -7.20
C LEU A 527 -31.57 -6.22 -8.57
N TYR A 528 -32.17 -5.42 -9.45
CA TYR A 528 -31.66 -5.16 -10.80
C TYR A 528 -31.68 -3.67 -11.12
N LEU A 529 -30.71 -3.26 -11.93
CA LEU A 529 -30.78 -2.02 -12.68
C LEU A 529 -31.67 -2.26 -13.90
N LYS A 530 -32.68 -1.43 -14.08
CA LYS A 530 -33.45 -1.37 -15.28
C LYS A 530 -33.01 -0.18 -16.12
N LEU A 531 -32.45 -0.44 -17.29
CA LEU A 531 -32.01 0.56 -18.22
C LEU A 531 -33.17 1.07 -19.07
N PRO A 532 -33.10 2.29 -19.66
CA PRO A 532 -34.16 2.86 -20.53
C PRO A 532 -34.58 1.95 -21.70
N GLY A 533 -33.64 1.14 -22.20
CA GLY A 533 -33.93 0.15 -23.28
C GLY A 533 -34.58 -1.15 -22.80
N GLY A 534 -34.94 -1.25 -21.52
CA GLY A 534 -35.55 -2.45 -20.92
C GLY A 534 -34.58 -3.54 -20.54
N GLU A 535 -33.27 -3.37 -20.77
CA GLU A 535 -32.23 -4.28 -20.31
C GLU A 535 -32.13 -4.21 -18.79
N GLU A 536 -31.87 -5.37 -18.16
CA GLU A 536 -31.70 -5.49 -16.71
C GLU A 536 -30.37 -6.09 -16.36
N ILE A 537 -29.67 -5.48 -15.39
CA ILE A 537 -28.35 -5.89 -14.90
C ILE A 537 -28.45 -6.12 -13.40
N PRO A 538 -28.03 -7.28 -12.88
CA PRO A 538 -27.94 -7.52 -11.43
C PRO A 538 -27.10 -6.44 -10.75
N GLN A 539 -27.53 -6.01 -9.56
CA GLN A 539 -26.78 -5.03 -8.77
C GLN A 539 -26.55 -5.50 -7.33
N ASP A 540 -25.81 -4.71 -6.57
CA ASP A 540 -25.58 -4.93 -5.17
C ASP A 540 -26.91 -5.08 -4.42
N PRO A 541 -27.07 -6.06 -3.50
CA PRO A 541 -28.24 -6.18 -2.65
C PRO A 541 -28.39 -4.99 -1.68
N GLN A 542 -27.35 -4.22 -1.46
CA GLN A 542 -27.40 -3.00 -0.67
C GLN A 542 -27.53 -1.80 -1.61
N VAL A 543 -28.64 -1.10 -1.52
CA VAL A 543 -28.92 0.09 -2.32
C VAL A 543 -29.26 1.27 -1.43
N VAL A 544 -28.82 2.45 -1.83
CA VAL A 544 -29.24 3.71 -1.25
C VAL A 544 -30.51 4.17 -1.98
N ARG A 545 -31.59 4.39 -1.23
CA ARG A 545 -32.81 5.01 -1.76
C ARG A 545 -32.64 6.52 -1.71
N PHE A 546 -32.94 7.18 -2.82
CA PHE A 546 -32.82 8.62 -2.95
C PHE A 546 -33.84 9.20 -3.90
N ARG A 547 -34.11 10.49 -3.78
CA ARG A 547 -34.82 11.28 -4.79
C ARG A 547 -33.82 12.02 -5.65
N SER A 548 -34.15 12.30 -6.87
CA SER A 548 -33.28 13.06 -7.76
C SER A 548 -34.05 14.11 -8.55
N THR A 549 -33.42 15.26 -8.74
CA THR A 549 -33.82 16.31 -9.69
C THR A 549 -33.05 16.21 -11.02
N ALA A 550 -32.10 15.26 -11.09
CA ALA A 550 -31.22 15.04 -12.23
C ALA A 550 -31.83 14.07 -13.26
N GLU A 551 -31.21 13.95 -14.42
CA GLU A 551 -31.55 12.97 -15.44
C GLU A 551 -31.41 11.55 -14.90
N VAL A 552 -32.42 10.70 -15.00
CA VAL A 552 -32.40 9.30 -14.57
C VAL A 552 -31.88 8.43 -15.71
N LEU A 553 -30.72 7.80 -15.50
CA LEU A 553 -30.08 6.90 -16.45
C LEU A 553 -30.48 5.43 -16.25
N ALA A 554 -30.85 5.05 -15.02
CA ALA A 554 -31.35 3.72 -14.69
C ALA A 554 -32.24 3.77 -13.44
N GLU A 555 -33.17 2.81 -13.33
CA GLU A 555 -34.03 2.61 -12.17
C GLU A 555 -33.59 1.34 -11.41
N THR A 556 -33.77 1.33 -10.10
CA THR A 556 -33.70 0.11 -9.29
C THR A 556 -35.05 -0.59 -9.28
N ILE A 557 -35.07 -1.88 -9.61
CA ILE A 557 -36.24 -2.74 -9.46
C ILE A 557 -35.89 -3.92 -8.52
N ASP A 558 -36.86 -4.28 -7.71
CA ASP A 558 -36.82 -5.49 -6.91
C ASP A 558 -37.81 -6.51 -7.53
N ARG A 559 -37.27 -7.55 -8.15
CA ARG A 559 -38.08 -8.61 -8.77
C ARG A 559 -38.73 -9.48 -7.73
N GLY A 560 -38.07 -9.72 -6.59
CA GLY A 560 -38.59 -10.52 -5.49
C GLY A 560 -39.90 -9.95 -4.96
N HIS A 561 -39.94 -8.62 -4.76
CA HIS A 561 -41.13 -7.92 -4.26
C HIS A 561 -41.97 -7.30 -5.39
N ARG A 562 -41.56 -7.42 -6.66
CA ARG A 562 -42.20 -6.81 -7.83
C ARG A 562 -42.37 -5.29 -7.74
N GLU A 563 -41.38 -4.63 -7.16
CA GLU A 563 -41.39 -3.23 -6.81
C GLU A 563 -40.39 -2.40 -7.60
N LYS A 564 -40.75 -1.15 -7.90
CA LYS A 564 -39.82 -0.12 -8.36
C LYS A 564 -39.37 0.68 -7.14
N LEU A 565 -38.04 0.70 -6.90
CA LEU A 565 -37.45 1.40 -5.78
C LEU A 565 -37.04 2.84 -6.08
N GLY A 566 -37.15 3.26 -7.32
CA GLY A 566 -36.84 4.61 -7.78
C GLY A 566 -35.55 4.71 -8.60
N PRO A 567 -34.94 5.90 -8.70
CA PRO A 567 -33.72 6.09 -9.47
C PRO A 567 -32.57 5.29 -8.89
N ALA A 568 -31.81 4.64 -9.78
CA ALA A 568 -30.58 3.92 -9.44
C ALA A 568 -29.34 4.70 -9.85
N ILE A 569 -29.37 5.30 -11.02
CA ILE A 569 -28.26 6.09 -11.58
C ILE A 569 -28.80 7.37 -12.15
N THR A 570 -28.18 8.48 -11.80
CA THR A 570 -28.56 9.80 -12.28
C THR A 570 -27.35 10.59 -12.78
N ARG A 571 -27.62 11.56 -13.68
CA ARG A 571 -26.62 12.50 -14.19
C ARG A 571 -27.08 13.93 -13.97
N HIS A 572 -26.24 14.71 -13.31
CA HIS A 572 -26.41 16.14 -13.13
C HIS A 572 -25.18 16.88 -13.67
N GLY A 573 -25.28 17.42 -14.88
CA GLY A 573 -24.12 17.99 -15.58
C GLY A 573 -22.99 16.96 -15.79
N SER A 574 -21.80 17.24 -15.25
CA SER A 574 -20.64 16.34 -15.29
C SER A 574 -20.57 15.38 -14.08
N VAL A 575 -21.62 15.29 -13.26
CA VAL A 575 -21.65 14.39 -12.11
C VAL A 575 -22.60 13.23 -12.36
N ILE A 576 -22.13 12.02 -12.13
CA ILE A 576 -22.92 10.79 -12.14
C ILE A 576 -23.02 10.27 -10.70
N TYR A 577 -24.24 10.05 -10.23
CA TYR A 577 -24.47 9.40 -8.94
C TYR A 577 -25.09 8.02 -9.15
N ILE A 578 -24.50 7.02 -8.50
CA ILE A 578 -24.92 5.60 -8.55
C ILE A 578 -25.32 5.18 -7.14
N GLY A 579 -26.59 4.85 -6.92
CA GLY A 579 -27.15 4.49 -5.61
C GLY A 579 -26.73 3.11 -5.08
N SER A 580 -25.83 2.41 -5.75
CA SER A 580 -25.33 1.07 -5.34
C SER A 580 -23.85 0.92 -5.63
N GLY A 581 -23.25 -0.20 -5.20
CA GLY A 581 -21.85 -0.54 -5.41
C GLY A 581 -21.61 -1.38 -6.66
N LEU A 582 -21.90 -0.88 -7.84
CA LEU A 582 -21.71 -1.64 -9.08
C LEU A 582 -20.27 -2.06 -9.32
N GLU A 583 -19.32 -1.23 -8.92
CA GLU A 583 -17.89 -1.51 -8.95
C GLU A 583 -17.52 -2.66 -7.99
N ALA A 584 -18.16 -2.75 -6.83
CA ALA A 584 -17.96 -3.84 -5.89
C ALA A 584 -18.47 -5.16 -6.45
N VAL A 585 -19.65 -5.15 -7.09
CA VAL A 585 -20.17 -6.33 -7.81
C VAL A 585 -19.22 -6.73 -8.95
N TYR A 586 -18.69 -5.73 -9.68
CA TYR A 586 -17.79 -6.02 -10.80
C TYR A 586 -16.49 -6.71 -10.37
N VAL A 587 -15.84 -6.26 -9.31
CA VAL A 587 -14.57 -6.85 -8.88
C VAL A 587 -14.74 -8.33 -8.45
N GLU A 588 -15.88 -8.68 -7.90
CA GLU A 588 -16.19 -10.05 -7.50
C GLU A 588 -16.57 -10.96 -8.66
N THR A 589 -17.33 -10.42 -9.62
CA THR A 589 -17.96 -11.23 -10.68
C THR A 589 -17.27 -11.15 -12.03
N ARG A 590 -16.54 -10.08 -12.31
CA ARG A 590 -15.96 -9.73 -13.63
C ARG A 590 -17.00 -9.77 -14.76
N MET A 591 -18.23 -9.46 -14.45
CA MET A 591 -19.37 -9.54 -15.38
C MET A 591 -19.16 -8.59 -16.58
N LYS A 592 -19.05 -9.17 -17.78
CA LYS A 592 -18.80 -8.43 -19.03
C LYS A 592 -19.86 -7.35 -19.29
N ARG A 593 -21.14 -7.65 -19.03
CA ARG A 593 -22.25 -6.70 -19.21
C ARG A 593 -22.11 -5.49 -18.29
N LEU A 594 -21.75 -5.73 -17.02
CA LEU A 594 -21.56 -4.66 -16.05
C LEU A 594 -20.37 -3.77 -16.44
N ARG A 595 -19.24 -4.37 -16.89
CA ARG A 595 -18.11 -3.62 -17.42
C ARG A 595 -18.51 -2.76 -18.63
N ALA A 596 -19.28 -3.32 -19.56
CA ALA A 596 -19.73 -2.58 -20.74
C ALA A 596 -20.64 -1.40 -20.36
N TYR A 597 -21.52 -1.61 -19.39
CA TYR A 597 -22.40 -0.55 -18.90
C TYR A 597 -21.62 0.57 -18.19
N LEU A 598 -20.75 0.21 -17.23
CA LEU A 598 -19.87 1.19 -16.59
C LEU A 598 -18.99 1.91 -17.61
N GLY A 599 -18.51 1.20 -18.64
CA GLY A 599 -17.80 1.78 -19.77
C GLY A 599 -18.63 2.84 -20.51
N SER A 600 -19.91 2.61 -20.71
CA SER A 600 -20.79 3.59 -21.37
C SER A 600 -20.95 4.91 -20.60
N LEU A 601 -20.73 4.88 -19.28
CA LEU A 601 -20.71 6.08 -18.43
C LEU A 601 -19.33 6.78 -18.42
N ILE A 602 -18.25 6.02 -18.55
CA ILE A 602 -16.87 6.47 -18.38
C ILE A 602 -16.23 6.90 -19.71
N ASP A 603 -16.43 6.12 -20.79
CA ASP A 603 -15.80 6.34 -22.09
C ASP A 603 -16.09 7.73 -22.70
N PRO A 604 -17.30 8.31 -22.60
CA PRO A 604 -17.55 9.66 -23.12
C PRO A 604 -16.63 10.72 -22.53
N VAL A 605 -16.18 10.51 -21.28
CA VAL A 605 -15.29 11.44 -20.56
C VAL A 605 -13.83 11.12 -20.86
N LEU A 606 -13.43 9.85 -20.76
CA LEU A 606 -12.02 9.48 -20.75
C LEU A 606 -11.45 9.11 -22.12
N SER A 607 -12.26 8.71 -23.10
CA SER A 607 -11.74 8.30 -24.42
C SER A 607 -10.94 9.39 -25.14
N PRO A 608 -11.29 10.70 -25.09
CA PRO A 608 -10.46 11.76 -25.66
C PRO A 608 -9.08 11.88 -25.01
N HIS A 609 -8.94 11.39 -23.80
CA HIS A 609 -7.72 11.47 -22.96
C HIS A 609 -6.95 10.16 -22.88
N ARG A 610 -7.33 9.12 -23.63
CA ARG A 610 -6.61 7.85 -23.65
C ARG A 610 -5.13 8.06 -23.97
N THR A 611 -4.27 7.45 -23.17
CA THR A 611 -2.82 7.45 -23.34
C THR A 611 -2.35 6.19 -24.07
N TYR A 612 -3.13 5.12 -24.00
CA TYR A 612 -2.95 3.88 -24.78
C TYR A 612 -4.30 3.24 -25.08
N GLU A 613 -4.32 2.37 -26.07
CA GLU A 613 -5.42 1.46 -26.37
C GLU A 613 -4.90 0.04 -26.41
N LEU A 614 -5.59 -0.85 -25.76
CA LEU A 614 -5.28 -2.28 -25.71
C LEU A 614 -6.60 -3.05 -25.76
N GLU A 615 -6.69 -4.06 -26.61
CA GLU A 615 -7.81 -4.99 -26.53
C GLU A 615 -7.77 -5.72 -25.17
N TYR A 616 -8.90 -5.73 -24.47
CA TYR A 616 -9.01 -6.42 -23.20
C TYR A 616 -8.61 -7.89 -23.33
N ARG A 617 -7.66 -8.30 -22.52
CA ARG A 617 -7.21 -9.69 -22.37
C ARG A 617 -7.25 -10.05 -20.90
N SER A 618 -8.01 -11.08 -20.56
CA SER A 618 -8.08 -11.57 -19.17
C SER A 618 -6.68 -11.92 -18.67
N GLY A 619 -6.34 -11.46 -17.47
CA GLY A 619 -5.04 -11.68 -16.86
C GLY A 619 -3.91 -10.77 -17.37
N VAL A 620 -4.18 -9.86 -18.31
CA VAL A 620 -3.20 -8.84 -18.73
C VAL A 620 -3.53 -7.51 -18.08
N LEU A 621 -2.61 -7.00 -17.26
CA LEU A 621 -2.72 -5.73 -16.57
C LEU A 621 -1.80 -4.68 -17.22
N PRO A 622 -2.33 -3.74 -18.01
CA PRO A 622 -1.52 -2.69 -18.62
C PRO A 622 -1.25 -1.55 -17.62
N HIS A 623 -0.07 -0.94 -17.74
CA HIS A 623 0.28 0.26 -16.98
C HIS A 623 1.26 1.12 -17.76
N LEU A 624 0.92 2.41 -17.94
CA LEU A 624 1.77 3.34 -18.66
C LEU A 624 2.53 4.24 -17.69
N THR A 625 3.84 4.28 -17.87
CA THR A 625 4.69 5.27 -17.23
C THR A 625 5.44 6.10 -18.27
N ALA A 626 5.76 7.33 -17.93
CA ALA A 626 6.48 8.24 -18.82
C ALA A 626 7.62 8.96 -18.07
N SER A 627 8.69 9.20 -18.80
CA SER A 627 9.74 10.15 -18.47
C SER A 627 9.74 11.27 -19.50
N ARG A 628 10.65 12.25 -19.35
CA ARG A 628 10.84 13.30 -20.35
C ARG A 628 11.12 12.72 -21.76
N ASP A 629 11.89 11.65 -21.84
CA ASP A 629 12.47 11.14 -23.09
C ASP A 629 11.96 9.76 -23.48
N ALA A 630 11.03 9.16 -22.72
CA ALA A 630 10.50 7.84 -23.04
C ALA A 630 9.11 7.58 -22.43
N LEU A 631 8.33 6.71 -23.12
CA LEU A 631 7.13 6.08 -22.59
C LEU A 631 7.42 4.60 -22.38
N LEU A 632 6.83 4.02 -21.33
CA LEU A 632 6.90 2.59 -21.04
C LEU A 632 5.46 2.08 -20.85
N LEU A 633 4.94 1.32 -21.80
CA LEU A 633 3.71 0.56 -21.62
C LEU A 633 4.06 -0.83 -21.09
N HIS A 634 3.90 -1.01 -19.80
CA HIS A 634 4.06 -2.31 -19.15
C HIS A 634 2.84 -3.16 -19.40
N LEU A 635 3.06 -4.42 -19.74
CA LEU A 635 2.09 -5.47 -19.90
C LEU A 635 2.42 -6.57 -18.89
N ILE A 636 1.67 -6.67 -17.81
CA ILE A 636 1.86 -7.68 -16.77
C ILE A 636 0.87 -8.81 -17.06
N ALA A 637 1.36 -10.02 -17.29
CA ALA A 637 0.51 -11.17 -17.61
C ALA A 637 0.44 -12.12 -16.40
N ASP A 638 -0.63 -11.97 -15.63
CA ASP A 638 -1.00 -12.84 -14.51
C ASP A 638 -1.90 -13.98 -15.00
N THR A 639 -1.34 -14.84 -15.86
CA THR A 639 -2.03 -15.88 -16.61
C THR A 639 -1.69 -17.29 -16.13
N GLY A 640 -2.47 -18.29 -16.52
CA GLY A 640 -2.31 -19.68 -16.11
C GLY A 640 -3.17 -20.06 -14.89
N ASN A 641 -3.32 -21.34 -14.68
CA ASN A 641 -4.17 -21.89 -13.62
C ASN A 641 -3.47 -21.80 -12.25
N LYS A 642 -4.07 -21.05 -11.33
CA LYS A 642 -3.63 -20.99 -9.93
C LYS A 642 -4.32 -22.08 -9.11
N THR A 643 -3.56 -22.77 -8.27
CA THR A 643 -4.18 -23.60 -7.25
C THR A 643 -4.88 -22.70 -6.23
N LYS A 644 -6.16 -23.01 -5.92
CA LYS A 644 -6.97 -22.21 -4.97
C LYS A 644 -6.32 -22.05 -3.59
N LYS A 645 -5.59 -23.07 -3.15
CA LYS A 645 -4.97 -23.08 -1.82
C LYS A 645 -3.63 -22.35 -1.76
N LEU A 646 -2.78 -22.53 -2.78
CA LEU A 646 -1.41 -22.06 -2.73
C LEU A 646 -1.19 -20.81 -3.57
N ARG A 647 -2.16 -20.42 -4.40
CA ARG A 647 -2.05 -19.33 -5.37
C ARG A 647 -0.78 -19.43 -6.23
N ILE A 648 -0.23 -20.63 -6.31
CA ILE A 648 0.90 -21.00 -7.13
C ILE A 648 0.36 -21.63 -8.40
N ARG A 649 0.95 -21.34 -9.50
CA ARG A 649 0.68 -22.00 -10.78
C ARG A 649 1.89 -22.83 -11.20
N GLU A 650 1.61 -23.93 -11.81
CA GLU A 650 2.65 -24.82 -12.35
C GLU A 650 3.38 -24.13 -13.51
N GLU A 651 2.62 -23.48 -14.39
CA GLU A 651 3.15 -22.77 -15.54
C GLU A 651 2.39 -21.47 -15.81
N PHE A 652 3.08 -20.50 -16.34
CA PHE A 652 2.48 -19.30 -16.89
C PHE A 652 2.15 -19.49 -18.37
N GLU A 653 0.95 -19.11 -18.76
CA GLU A 653 0.53 -19.14 -20.15
C GLU A 653 0.92 -17.82 -20.85
N PRO A 654 1.69 -17.87 -21.96
CA PRO A 654 2.05 -16.67 -22.68
C PRO A 654 0.83 -16.08 -23.40
N VAL A 655 0.64 -14.78 -23.28
CA VAL A 655 -0.29 -14.02 -24.13
C VAL A 655 0.42 -13.67 -25.42
N ARG A 656 -0.16 -14.03 -26.56
CA ARG A 656 0.42 -13.83 -27.89
C ARG A 656 -0.29 -12.73 -28.66
N ASP A 657 0.44 -12.14 -29.60
CA ASP A 657 -0.06 -11.19 -30.58
C ASP A 657 -0.84 -10.01 -29.96
N VAL A 658 -0.25 -9.44 -28.92
CA VAL A 658 -0.85 -8.30 -28.20
C VAL A 658 -0.69 -7.03 -29.05
N LYS A 659 -1.79 -6.51 -29.53
CA LYS A 659 -1.84 -5.25 -30.29
C LYS A 659 -2.18 -4.09 -29.36
N ALA A 660 -1.36 -3.06 -29.40
CA ALA A 660 -1.57 -1.85 -28.63
C ALA A 660 -1.37 -0.61 -29.51
N ARG A 661 -2.00 0.49 -29.12
CA ARG A 661 -1.71 1.82 -29.65
C ARG A 661 -1.30 2.71 -28.46
N ILE A 662 -0.22 3.46 -28.63
CA ILE A 662 0.31 4.36 -27.60
C ILE A 662 0.23 5.78 -28.13
N ARG A 663 -0.37 6.70 -27.39
CA ARG A 663 -0.49 8.10 -27.79
C ARG A 663 0.87 8.78 -27.68
N ILE A 664 1.31 9.38 -28.75
CA ILE A 664 2.54 10.18 -28.76
C ILE A 664 2.20 11.56 -28.18
N PRO A 665 2.94 12.05 -27.17
CA PRO A 665 2.72 13.38 -26.61
C PRO A 665 2.83 14.46 -27.69
N GLN A 666 2.00 15.48 -27.58
CA GLN A 666 1.98 16.58 -28.55
C GLN A 666 3.36 17.26 -28.66
N GLY A 667 3.80 17.52 -29.88
CA GLY A 667 5.09 18.14 -30.16
C GLY A 667 6.29 17.20 -30.04
N ARG A 668 6.06 15.92 -29.80
CA ARG A 668 7.15 14.90 -29.75
C ARG A 668 7.10 13.96 -30.95
N SER A 669 8.23 13.41 -31.30
CA SER A 669 8.34 12.36 -32.32
C SER A 669 8.96 11.09 -31.72
N VAL A 670 8.74 9.95 -32.39
CA VAL A 670 9.28 8.66 -31.98
C VAL A 670 10.66 8.47 -32.60
N ARG A 671 11.66 8.21 -31.77
CA ARG A 671 13.03 7.91 -32.18
C ARG A 671 13.23 6.40 -32.37
N SER A 672 12.77 5.60 -31.43
CA SER A 672 12.86 4.14 -31.49
C SER A 672 11.77 3.49 -30.65
N VAL A 673 11.44 2.24 -31.02
CA VAL A 673 10.52 1.39 -30.25
C VAL A 673 11.21 0.05 -30.00
N SER A 674 11.13 -0.42 -28.77
CA SER A 674 11.73 -1.72 -28.40
C SER A 674 10.96 -2.39 -27.27
N LEU A 675 11.14 -3.69 -27.13
CA LEU A 675 10.68 -4.47 -25.99
C LEU A 675 11.77 -4.40 -24.90
N LEU A 676 11.39 -3.96 -23.71
CA LEU A 676 12.33 -3.65 -22.63
C LEU A 676 13.07 -4.91 -22.15
N ARG A 677 12.32 -6.00 -21.90
CA ARG A 677 12.83 -7.26 -21.39
C ARG A 677 13.51 -8.08 -22.50
N ALA A 678 12.84 -8.25 -23.61
CA ALA A 678 13.38 -8.99 -24.75
C ALA A 678 14.53 -8.25 -25.46
N GLY A 679 14.64 -6.93 -25.33
CA GLY A 679 15.64 -6.12 -26.02
C GLY A 679 15.41 -6.00 -27.54
N THR A 680 14.31 -6.51 -28.06
CA THR A 680 14.00 -6.55 -29.49
C THR A 680 13.48 -5.20 -29.96
N LYS A 681 14.05 -4.67 -31.05
CA LYS A 681 13.50 -3.48 -31.73
C LYS A 681 12.23 -3.85 -32.49
N LEU A 682 11.26 -2.95 -32.44
CA LEU A 682 10.00 -3.11 -33.16
C LEU A 682 9.91 -2.09 -34.30
N ASN A 683 9.40 -2.55 -35.42
CA ASN A 683 8.95 -1.63 -36.49
C ASN A 683 7.51 -1.25 -36.22
N SER A 684 7.29 -0.01 -35.79
CA SER A 684 6.00 0.46 -35.30
C SER A 684 5.59 1.73 -36.04
N PRO A 685 4.61 1.65 -36.95
CA PRO A 685 4.14 2.82 -37.67
C PRO A 685 3.40 3.79 -36.74
N SER A 686 3.52 5.08 -37.03
CA SER A 686 2.74 6.12 -36.35
C SER A 686 1.75 6.75 -37.31
N LYS A 687 0.50 6.93 -36.86
CA LYS A 687 -0.57 7.55 -37.62
C LYS A 687 -1.49 8.33 -36.70
N GLY A 688 -1.77 9.61 -37.08
CA GLY A 688 -2.72 10.43 -36.32
C GLY A 688 -2.37 10.66 -34.86
N GLY A 689 -1.07 10.75 -34.53
CA GLY A 689 -0.61 10.92 -33.13
C GLY A 689 -0.57 9.61 -32.31
N TRP A 690 -0.83 8.48 -32.95
CA TRP A 690 -0.77 7.16 -32.32
C TRP A 690 0.34 6.30 -32.92
N LEU A 691 1.05 5.60 -32.05
CA LEU A 691 2.02 4.57 -32.40
C LEU A 691 1.35 3.20 -32.33
N GLU A 692 1.37 2.44 -33.44
CA GLU A 692 0.84 1.08 -33.47
C GLU A 692 1.95 0.09 -33.10
N VAL A 693 1.67 -0.80 -32.14
CA VAL A 693 2.64 -1.76 -31.63
C VAL A 693 2.05 -3.15 -31.64
N ALA A 694 2.82 -4.11 -32.13
CA ALA A 694 2.52 -5.53 -32.02
C ALA A 694 3.58 -6.19 -31.13
N VAL A 695 3.16 -6.72 -29.99
CA VAL A 695 4.01 -7.46 -29.06
C VAL A 695 3.76 -8.96 -29.30
N PRO A 696 4.75 -9.70 -29.85
CA PRO A 696 4.52 -11.07 -30.28
C PRO A 696 4.17 -12.02 -29.13
N ARG A 697 4.76 -11.76 -27.95
CA ARG A 697 4.59 -12.62 -26.78
C ARG A 697 4.82 -11.83 -25.49
N VAL A 698 3.91 -11.99 -24.56
CA VAL A 698 4.07 -11.55 -23.16
C VAL A 698 4.00 -12.79 -22.28
N LEU A 699 5.12 -13.15 -21.67
CA LEU A 699 5.17 -14.17 -20.63
C LEU A 699 5.54 -13.47 -19.33
N ILE A 700 4.61 -13.43 -18.38
CA ILE A 700 4.75 -12.75 -17.10
C ILE A 700 4.80 -11.22 -17.24
N HIS A 701 5.70 -10.68 -18.03
CA HIS A 701 5.86 -9.24 -18.21
C HIS A 701 6.64 -8.92 -19.48
N GLU A 702 6.24 -7.87 -20.13
CA GLU A 702 7.03 -7.14 -21.12
C GLU A 702 6.68 -5.66 -21.02
N ALA A 703 7.58 -4.78 -21.41
CA ALA A 703 7.26 -3.37 -21.56
C ALA A 703 7.66 -2.86 -22.94
N VAL A 704 6.72 -2.18 -23.59
CA VAL A 704 7.00 -1.43 -24.82
C VAL A 704 7.66 -0.12 -24.44
N ARG A 705 8.92 0.02 -24.77
CA ARG A 705 9.69 1.24 -24.60
C ARG A 705 9.63 2.06 -25.89
N VAL A 706 9.17 3.29 -25.77
CA VAL A 706 9.13 4.27 -26.86
C VAL A 706 10.07 5.42 -26.50
N ASP A 707 11.20 5.52 -27.17
CA ASP A 707 12.11 6.66 -27.01
C ASP A 707 11.59 7.84 -27.84
N LEU A 708 11.52 9.01 -27.21
CA LEU A 708 11.01 10.25 -27.78
C LEU A 708 12.17 11.17 -28.19
N ALA A 709 11.93 11.96 -29.24
CA ALA A 709 12.82 13.03 -29.68
C ALA A 709 12.26 14.40 -29.30
#